data_bcbad8b05326fbdb74a2d9603527475b
#
_entry.id   bcbad8b05326fbdb74a2d9603527475b
#
_cell.length_a   1.000
_cell.length_b   1.000
_cell.length_c   1.000
_cell.angle_alpha   90.00
_cell.angle_beta   90.00
_cell.angle_gamma   90.00
#
_symmetry.space_group_name_H-M   'P 1'
#
loop_
_entity.id
_entity.type
_entity.pdbx_description
1 polymer ?
#
loop_
_entity_poly.entity_id
_entity_poly.type
_entity_poly.pdbx_seq_one_letter_code
_entity_poly.pdbx_strand_id
1 'polypeptide(L)'
;MRAGREEPPGEAARGCAAWSVEGHVALPSGSVRRAVRETHHGPFPDAPELLSRAVRADAHGVRARYLFASAAAAAEFSAARDPALTRLGTALTGQVSAVPEAPLAAPVIIVSPPRSGSTALFDALARNPGLWTAGGESEGVIEGVPALHPAARGYASHALDAEDADTWGHAVRAGFLADLRDARGRRPPGPGAPRARRLVEKTPENSLRLPFLLRLFPDATVVRLHREARDTVASMVRAWTHPGFVNIPDLPGWPRRAWHLLLPPGWRRWAGEDLARIAARQWAAAVEATLDARELRPAVPWVDVDYAELCAAPARTLRRLEAVLDLPAPAQGRDLPLSATTITPPRPGKWRDTPGFDPAALDAVRPTLRRLTNGRTTMPQSTPAARTAQEARRTPSFACWIHEAAEATRPDATGPEAEGAAGRGDGAVVDPAVVLQTGVTIPLGMARRARFRDRFLTGHPLLWTDDPETGALVPFWVRFEDFWALREITPGRPLPPGFPPGLRGALAGAGVLGPVGERRRRTALADAAVAEAAAEFARSDVCGMGRLVRPGHREALLDYYERLIATGSWPLGDAQVKGRYGWYNESLSRFFHHQFGTLVSRLAGRPVRPSYSYVSAYRGGAVLDRHVDREQCEYTVSLLLGESGPGIEGGWPLLLDTAHGSMSLIQRPGEAVLFAGTRVPHWRPPLPDGSTHTSLLFHYVPAEFPRTPY
;
A
#
# COMPACT_ATOMS: atom_id res chain seq x y z
N MET A 1 4.08 12.40 -70.30
CA MET A 1 2.99 11.71 -69.68
C MET A 1 3.40 10.28 -69.42
N ARG A 2 3.84 9.94 -68.22
CA ARG A 2 4.04 8.56 -67.77
C ARG A 2 3.02 8.31 -66.68
N ALA A 3 2.06 7.45 -66.95
CA ALA A 3 1.07 6.99 -65.98
C ALA A 3 1.80 6.20 -64.89
N GLY A 4 1.66 6.63 -63.65
CA GLY A 4 2.07 5.88 -62.46
C GLY A 4 1.14 4.67 -62.35
N ARG A 5 1.71 3.48 -62.34
CA ARG A 5 1.02 2.26 -61.95
C ARG A 5 0.80 2.32 -60.43
N GLU A 6 -0.46 2.35 -59.99
CA GLU A 6 -0.83 2.04 -58.64
C GLU A 6 -0.51 0.55 -58.38
N GLU A 7 0.37 0.28 -57.41
CA GLU A 7 0.62 -1.07 -56.94
C GLU A 7 -0.65 -1.59 -56.21
N PRO A 8 -0.99 -2.85 -56.37
CA PRO A 8 -2.15 -3.44 -55.71
C PRO A 8 -1.87 -3.58 -54.19
N PRO A 9 -2.87 -3.42 -53.31
CA PRO A 9 -2.73 -3.41 -51.83
C PRO A 9 -2.44 -4.79 -51.22
N GLY A 10 -1.66 -5.64 -51.87
CA GLY A 10 -1.51 -7.06 -51.51
C GLY A 10 -0.45 -7.38 -50.43
N GLU A 11 0.57 -6.56 -50.23
CA GLU A 11 1.65 -6.85 -49.26
C GLU A 11 1.52 -6.13 -47.94
N ALA A 12 0.87 -4.97 -47.89
CA ALA A 12 0.65 -4.20 -46.65
C ALA A 12 -0.39 -4.85 -45.71
N ALA A 13 -1.17 -5.82 -46.18
CA ALA A 13 -2.21 -6.48 -45.38
C ALA A 13 -1.68 -7.61 -44.46
N ARG A 14 -0.46 -8.10 -44.71
CA ARG A 14 0.14 -9.13 -43.87
C ARG A 14 0.78 -8.49 -42.63
N GLY A 15 0.18 -8.71 -41.43
CA GLY A 15 0.67 -8.21 -40.16
C GLY A 15 -0.05 -7.00 -39.56
N CYS A 16 -1.26 -6.71 -40.04
CA CYS A 16 -2.15 -5.71 -39.45
C CYS A 16 -3.27 -6.37 -38.64
N ALA A 17 -3.47 -5.91 -37.40
CA ALA A 17 -4.59 -6.33 -36.54
C ALA A 17 -5.90 -5.62 -36.89
N ALA A 18 -5.84 -4.40 -37.42
CA ALA A 18 -6.99 -3.57 -37.82
C ALA A 18 -6.50 -2.30 -38.54
N TRP A 19 -7.47 -1.51 -39.04
CA TRP A 19 -7.27 -0.19 -39.62
C TRP A 19 -8.00 0.86 -38.83
N SER A 20 -7.31 1.97 -38.47
CA SER A 20 -7.86 3.01 -37.60
C SER A 20 -8.20 4.30 -38.35
N VAL A 21 -9.32 4.91 -37.98
CA VAL A 21 -9.71 6.27 -38.37
C VAL A 21 -9.99 7.07 -37.11
N GLU A 22 -9.50 8.30 -37.02
CA GLU A 22 -9.74 9.17 -35.87
C GLU A 22 -10.69 10.33 -36.23
N GLY A 23 -11.68 10.58 -35.39
CA GLY A 23 -12.54 11.75 -35.42
C GLY A 23 -12.35 12.63 -34.17
N HIS A 24 -12.50 13.92 -34.33
CA HIS A 24 -12.32 14.86 -33.23
C HIS A 24 -13.38 15.96 -33.24
N VAL A 25 -13.90 16.28 -32.06
CA VAL A 25 -14.80 17.44 -31.84
C VAL A 25 -14.19 18.33 -30.78
N ALA A 26 -13.90 19.59 -31.14
CA ALA A 26 -13.41 20.58 -30.19
C ALA A 26 -14.55 21.03 -29.26
N LEU A 27 -14.30 21.02 -27.94
CA LEU A 27 -15.26 21.41 -26.93
C LEU A 27 -14.59 22.23 -25.82
N PRO A 28 -15.33 23.13 -25.15
CA PRO A 28 -14.86 23.79 -23.94
C PRO A 28 -14.54 22.77 -22.85
N SER A 29 -13.46 22.99 -22.09
CA SER A 29 -12.94 22.04 -21.09
C SER A 29 -13.97 21.54 -20.08
N GLY A 30 -14.93 22.37 -19.68
CA GLY A 30 -15.99 22.02 -18.71
C GLY A 30 -17.01 20.99 -19.24
N SER A 31 -17.17 20.85 -20.55
CA SER A 31 -18.14 19.96 -21.19
C SER A 31 -17.57 18.64 -21.68
N VAL A 32 -16.22 18.51 -21.74
CA VAL A 32 -15.54 17.37 -22.37
C VAL A 32 -15.89 16.03 -21.69
N ARG A 33 -15.82 15.95 -20.37
CA ARG A 33 -16.13 14.68 -19.67
C ARG A 33 -17.54 14.18 -19.88
N ARG A 34 -18.50 15.12 -19.93
CA ARG A 34 -19.89 14.79 -20.20
C ARG A 34 -20.05 14.31 -21.63
N ALA A 35 -19.45 14.99 -22.58
CA ALA A 35 -19.49 14.65 -24.00
C ALA A 35 -18.84 13.30 -24.31
N VAL A 36 -17.69 12.97 -23.69
CA VAL A 36 -17.08 11.64 -23.81
C VAL A 36 -18.05 10.55 -23.39
N ARG A 37 -18.74 10.75 -22.26
CA ARG A 37 -19.70 9.77 -21.74
C ARG A 37 -20.92 9.64 -22.62
N GLU A 38 -21.50 10.77 -23.05
CA GLU A 38 -22.66 10.77 -23.93
C GLU A 38 -22.36 10.14 -25.30
N THR A 39 -21.14 10.32 -25.81
CA THR A 39 -20.69 9.67 -27.04
C THR A 39 -20.44 8.19 -26.84
N HIS A 40 -19.80 7.82 -25.74
CA HIS A 40 -19.53 6.41 -25.40
C HIS A 40 -20.82 5.57 -25.33
N HIS A 41 -21.86 6.08 -24.65
CA HIS A 41 -23.14 5.41 -24.51
C HIS A 41 -24.15 5.73 -25.63
N GLY A 42 -23.77 6.57 -26.57
CA GLY A 42 -24.59 6.87 -27.73
C GLY A 42 -24.58 5.75 -28.76
N PRO A 43 -25.49 5.78 -29.73
CA PRO A 43 -25.56 4.77 -30.79
C PRO A 43 -24.25 4.68 -31.57
N PHE A 44 -23.87 3.47 -31.95
CA PHE A 44 -22.73 3.26 -32.82
C PHE A 44 -23.09 3.71 -34.26
N PRO A 45 -22.09 4.13 -35.07
CA PRO A 45 -22.32 4.40 -36.48
C PRO A 45 -22.65 3.13 -37.22
N ASP A 46 -23.57 3.24 -38.16
CA ASP A 46 -23.82 2.17 -39.13
C ASP A 46 -22.69 2.19 -40.17
N ALA A 47 -21.72 1.31 -39.97
CA ALA A 47 -20.54 1.24 -40.82
C ALA A 47 -20.10 -0.22 -41.01
N PRO A 48 -19.95 -0.66 -42.26
CA PRO A 48 -19.49 -2.02 -42.58
C PRO A 48 -18.11 -2.30 -41.93
N GLU A 49 -17.92 -3.54 -41.47
CA GLU A 49 -16.65 -4.00 -40.88
C GLU A 49 -16.12 -3.18 -39.67
N LEU A 50 -16.99 -2.39 -39.03
CA LEU A 50 -16.62 -1.69 -37.79
C LEU A 50 -16.35 -2.68 -36.66
N LEU A 51 -15.10 -2.74 -36.19
CA LEU A 51 -14.70 -3.58 -35.08
C LEU A 51 -14.95 -2.89 -33.75
N SER A 52 -14.57 -1.60 -33.61
CA SER A 52 -14.78 -0.87 -32.38
C SER A 52 -14.74 0.64 -32.54
N ARG A 53 -15.34 1.36 -31.56
CA ARG A 53 -15.28 2.79 -31.38
C ARG A 53 -14.75 3.07 -29.97
N ALA A 54 -13.60 3.71 -29.83
CA ALA A 54 -13.07 4.17 -28.52
C ALA A 54 -13.15 5.68 -28.44
N VAL A 55 -13.72 6.19 -27.32
CA VAL A 55 -13.93 7.63 -27.10
C VAL A 55 -13.11 8.10 -25.90
N ARG A 56 -12.38 9.19 -26.07
CA ARG A 56 -11.51 9.74 -25.03
C ARG A 56 -11.56 11.28 -24.99
N ALA A 57 -11.29 11.84 -23.80
CA ALA A 57 -10.98 13.25 -23.67
C ALA A 57 -9.56 13.54 -24.15
N ASP A 58 -9.36 14.66 -24.83
CA ASP A 58 -8.04 15.26 -25.02
C ASP A 58 -8.01 16.73 -24.52
N ALA A 59 -6.90 17.42 -24.74
CA ALA A 59 -6.74 18.80 -24.27
C ALA A 59 -7.75 19.79 -24.91
N HIS A 60 -8.33 19.43 -26.05
CA HIS A 60 -9.15 20.31 -26.89
C HIS A 60 -10.58 19.83 -27.10
N GLY A 61 -10.94 18.63 -26.61
CA GLY A 61 -12.30 18.13 -26.79
C GLY A 61 -12.44 16.61 -26.66
N VAL A 62 -13.27 16.05 -27.53
CA VAL A 62 -13.56 14.62 -27.62
C VAL A 62 -12.88 14.05 -28.86
N ARG A 63 -12.10 13.00 -28.66
CA ARG A 63 -11.51 12.20 -29.73
C ARG A 63 -12.17 10.83 -29.76
N ALA A 64 -12.65 10.43 -30.92
CA ALA A 64 -13.13 9.08 -31.18
C ALA A 64 -12.19 8.38 -32.18
N ARG A 65 -11.84 7.12 -31.88
CA ARG A 65 -11.11 6.24 -32.77
C ARG A 65 -12.00 5.09 -33.19
N TYR A 66 -12.03 4.83 -34.45
CA TYR A 66 -12.79 3.73 -35.08
C TYR A 66 -11.79 2.71 -35.61
N LEU A 67 -12.04 1.44 -35.38
CA LEU A 67 -11.25 0.33 -35.94
C LEU A 67 -12.11 -0.48 -36.92
N PHE A 68 -11.51 -0.83 -38.04
CA PHE A 68 -12.13 -1.58 -39.12
C PHE A 68 -11.33 -2.85 -39.44
N ALA A 69 -12.00 -3.87 -39.92
CA ALA A 69 -11.37 -5.12 -40.31
C ALA A 69 -10.55 -4.95 -41.59
N SER A 70 -10.92 -4.00 -42.50
CA SER A 70 -10.21 -3.76 -43.75
C SER A 70 -9.83 -2.28 -43.95
N ALA A 71 -8.82 -2.06 -44.80
CA ALA A 71 -8.42 -0.73 -45.23
C ALA A 71 -9.51 -0.05 -46.08
N ALA A 72 -10.24 -0.81 -46.88
CA ALA A 72 -11.32 -0.30 -47.74
C ALA A 72 -12.44 0.28 -46.91
N ALA A 73 -12.94 -0.46 -45.92
CA ALA A 73 -13.99 0.00 -45.01
C ALA A 73 -13.53 1.23 -44.18
N ALA A 74 -12.27 1.26 -43.74
CA ALA A 74 -11.70 2.41 -43.06
C ALA A 74 -11.59 3.65 -43.96
N ALA A 75 -11.22 3.48 -45.24
CA ALA A 75 -11.09 4.56 -46.22
C ALA A 75 -12.45 5.17 -46.62
N GLU A 76 -13.49 4.37 -46.63
CA GLU A 76 -14.85 4.83 -46.93
C GLU A 76 -15.57 5.50 -45.76
N PHE A 77 -15.05 5.29 -44.53
CA PHE A 77 -15.68 5.80 -43.33
C PHE A 77 -15.34 7.29 -43.07
N SER A 78 -16.34 8.04 -42.63
CA SER A 78 -16.16 9.38 -42.07
C SER A 78 -16.71 9.45 -40.67
N ALA A 79 -15.96 10.03 -39.73
CA ALA A 79 -16.42 10.19 -38.36
C ALA A 79 -17.73 11.02 -38.26
N ALA A 80 -18.04 11.82 -39.25
CA ALA A 80 -19.31 12.54 -39.36
C ALA A 80 -20.54 11.62 -39.49
N ARG A 81 -20.32 10.33 -39.81
CA ARG A 81 -21.39 9.31 -39.83
C ARG A 81 -21.74 8.81 -38.43
N ASP A 82 -20.95 9.12 -37.41
CA ASP A 82 -21.26 8.74 -36.02
C ASP A 82 -22.37 9.68 -35.47
N PRO A 83 -23.59 9.17 -35.27
CA PRO A 83 -24.68 10.00 -34.80
C PRO A 83 -24.49 10.55 -33.38
N ALA A 84 -23.70 9.89 -32.56
CA ALA A 84 -23.36 10.37 -31.22
C ALA A 84 -22.33 11.49 -31.26
N LEU A 85 -21.31 11.37 -32.10
CA LEU A 85 -20.26 12.37 -32.27
C LEU A 85 -20.77 13.61 -33.01
N THR A 86 -21.59 13.40 -34.06
CA THR A 86 -22.19 14.47 -34.88
C THR A 86 -23.06 15.40 -34.05
N ARG A 87 -23.76 14.90 -33.04
CA ARG A 87 -24.56 15.74 -32.11
C ARG A 87 -23.73 16.71 -31.27
N LEU A 88 -22.43 16.46 -31.14
CA LEU A 88 -21.53 17.34 -30.35
C LEU A 88 -20.91 18.45 -31.22
N GLY A 89 -20.95 18.35 -32.54
CA GLY A 89 -20.36 19.31 -33.46
C GLY A 89 -19.70 18.64 -34.68
N THR A 90 -18.95 19.41 -35.44
CA THR A 90 -18.28 18.91 -36.66
C THR A 90 -17.12 18.00 -36.27
N ALA A 91 -17.15 16.74 -36.72
CA ALA A 91 -16.04 15.81 -36.59
C ALA A 91 -15.21 15.80 -37.86
N LEU A 92 -13.88 15.79 -37.67
CA LEU A 92 -12.91 15.62 -38.77
C LEU A 92 -12.43 14.18 -38.80
N THR A 93 -12.30 13.63 -39.99
CA THR A 93 -11.64 12.33 -40.18
C THR A 93 -10.15 12.50 -40.38
N GLY A 94 -9.37 11.72 -39.67
CA GLY A 94 -7.93 11.62 -39.88
C GLY A 94 -7.57 10.65 -41.01
N GLN A 95 -6.26 10.50 -41.22
CA GLN A 95 -5.78 9.48 -42.17
C GLN A 95 -6.05 8.08 -41.67
N VAL A 96 -6.30 7.17 -42.55
CA VAL A 96 -6.38 5.73 -42.30
C VAL A 96 -4.97 5.28 -41.89
N SER A 97 -4.86 4.60 -40.75
CA SER A 97 -3.59 4.10 -40.22
C SER A 97 -3.71 2.62 -39.90
N ALA A 98 -2.72 1.84 -40.33
CA ALA A 98 -2.62 0.44 -39.93
C ALA A 98 -2.30 0.29 -38.44
N VAL A 99 -2.97 -0.66 -37.81
CA VAL A 99 -2.65 -1.10 -36.42
C VAL A 99 -1.81 -2.37 -36.54
N PRO A 100 -0.50 -2.32 -36.30
CA PRO A 100 0.35 -3.48 -36.43
C PRO A 100 -0.04 -4.60 -35.47
N GLU A 101 -0.03 -5.83 -35.97
CA GLU A 101 -0.15 -6.99 -35.09
C GLU A 101 1.11 -7.17 -34.26
N ALA A 102 0.94 -7.42 -32.96
CA ALA A 102 2.03 -7.74 -32.07
C ALA A 102 1.53 -8.66 -30.95
N PRO A 103 2.36 -9.60 -30.49
CA PRO A 103 1.98 -10.45 -29.38
C PRO A 103 1.86 -9.62 -28.09
N LEU A 104 0.68 -9.68 -27.45
CA LEU A 104 0.48 -9.25 -26.06
C LEU A 104 0.72 -10.49 -25.19
N ALA A 105 1.86 -10.56 -24.51
CA ALA A 105 2.27 -11.73 -23.73
C ALA A 105 2.26 -11.45 -22.25
N ALA A 106 1.82 -12.41 -21.47
CA ALA A 106 1.79 -12.40 -20.01
C ALA A 106 1.26 -11.10 -19.41
N PRO A 107 0.09 -10.58 -19.82
CA PRO A 107 -0.42 -9.31 -19.32
C PRO A 107 -0.69 -9.35 -17.83
N VAL A 108 -0.62 -8.19 -17.20
CA VAL A 108 -0.95 -7.98 -15.79
C VAL A 108 -2.34 -7.36 -15.70
N ILE A 109 -3.29 -8.10 -15.13
CA ILE A 109 -4.68 -7.65 -14.98
C ILE A 109 -4.93 -7.28 -13.50
N ILE A 110 -5.11 -6.01 -13.23
CA ILE A 110 -5.41 -5.52 -11.88
C ILE A 110 -6.92 -5.51 -11.68
N VAL A 111 -7.41 -6.25 -10.68
CA VAL A 111 -8.83 -6.32 -10.33
C VAL A 111 -9.07 -5.89 -8.88
N SER A 112 -10.16 -5.19 -8.68
CA SER A 112 -10.64 -4.77 -7.36
C SER A 112 -12.06 -4.24 -7.47
N PRO A 113 -12.84 -4.21 -6.39
CA PRO A 113 -14.05 -3.39 -6.35
C PRO A 113 -13.73 -1.92 -6.68
N PRO A 114 -14.65 -1.16 -7.27
CA PRO A 114 -14.47 0.26 -7.50
C PRO A 114 -14.04 0.99 -6.21
N ARG A 115 -13.24 2.02 -6.33
CA ARG A 115 -12.78 2.86 -5.20
C ARG A 115 -11.85 2.16 -4.20
N SER A 116 -11.27 1.03 -4.55
CA SER A 116 -10.28 0.31 -3.72
C SER A 116 -8.85 0.89 -3.82
N GLY A 117 -8.59 1.83 -4.72
CA GLY A 117 -7.25 2.42 -4.93
C GLY A 117 -6.48 1.81 -6.09
N SER A 118 -7.13 1.01 -6.94
CA SER A 118 -6.51 0.34 -8.10
C SER A 118 -5.92 1.31 -9.12
N THR A 119 -6.46 2.52 -9.25
CA THR A 119 -5.88 3.55 -10.13
C THR A 119 -4.49 3.98 -9.66
N ALA A 120 -4.29 4.17 -8.34
CA ALA A 120 -2.97 4.53 -7.82
C ALA A 120 -1.94 3.40 -8.01
N LEU A 121 -2.36 2.14 -7.84
CA LEU A 121 -1.53 0.97 -8.11
C LEU A 121 -1.20 0.86 -9.61
N PHE A 122 -2.18 1.04 -10.48
CA PHE A 122 -2.01 1.03 -11.93
C PHE A 122 -1.04 2.14 -12.37
N ASP A 123 -1.25 3.39 -11.92
CA ASP A 123 -0.40 4.53 -12.29
C ASP A 123 1.06 4.33 -11.82
N ALA A 124 1.26 3.67 -10.68
CA ALA A 124 2.58 3.32 -10.20
C ALA A 124 3.26 2.24 -11.07
N LEU A 125 2.55 1.17 -11.42
CA LEU A 125 3.06 0.09 -12.27
C LEU A 125 3.26 0.53 -13.72
N ALA A 126 2.41 1.40 -14.25
CA ALA A 126 2.49 1.92 -15.62
C ALA A 126 3.79 2.72 -15.89
N ARG A 127 4.49 3.14 -14.84
CA ARG A 127 5.83 3.77 -14.94
C ARG A 127 6.96 2.77 -15.15
N ASN A 128 6.68 1.48 -14.99
CA ASN A 128 7.70 0.45 -15.17
C ASN A 128 8.02 0.27 -16.67
N PRO A 129 9.30 0.33 -17.08
CA PRO A 129 9.70 0.24 -18.49
C PRO A 129 9.40 -1.11 -19.14
N GLY A 130 9.13 -2.17 -18.35
CA GLY A 130 8.72 -3.48 -18.82
C GLY A 130 7.24 -3.61 -19.16
N LEU A 131 6.44 -2.57 -18.87
CA LEU A 131 4.99 -2.59 -19.06
C LEU A 131 4.51 -1.59 -20.10
N TRP A 132 3.40 -1.95 -20.73
CA TRP A 132 2.67 -1.13 -21.68
C TRP A 132 1.23 -0.94 -21.19
N THR A 133 0.61 0.18 -21.49
CA THR A 133 -0.75 0.50 -21.06
C THR A 133 -1.60 0.90 -22.25
N ALA A 134 -2.92 0.83 -22.11
CA ALA A 134 -3.85 1.46 -23.05
C ALA A 134 -4.06 2.96 -22.73
N GLY A 135 -3.23 3.56 -21.88
CA GLY A 135 -3.27 4.98 -21.52
C GLY A 135 -4.31 5.35 -20.45
N GLY A 136 -4.87 4.38 -19.72
CA GLY A 136 -5.86 4.54 -18.66
C GLY A 136 -6.76 3.31 -18.55
N GLU A 137 -7.96 3.49 -18.03
CA GLU A 137 -8.97 2.44 -17.99
C GLU A 137 -9.40 2.03 -19.41
N SER A 138 -9.56 0.73 -19.64
CA SER A 138 -9.86 0.17 -20.97
C SER A 138 -11.34 -0.04 -21.23
N GLU A 139 -12.21 0.59 -20.46
CA GLU A 139 -13.65 0.55 -20.67
C GLU A 139 -13.99 0.79 -22.16
N GLY A 140 -13.46 1.86 -22.74
CA GLY A 140 -13.64 2.18 -24.16
C GLY A 140 -12.98 1.21 -25.15
N VAL A 141 -12.07 0.33 -24.72
CA VAL A 141 -11.51 -0.72 -25.59
C VAL A 141 -12.46 -1.91 -25.66
N ILE A 142 -12.99 -2.36 -24.53
CA ILE A 142 -13.88 -3.53 -24.45
C ILE A 142 -15.30 -3.15 -24.90
N GLU A 143 -15.90 -2.14 -24.27
CA GLU A 143 -17.25 -1.67 -24.58
C GLU A 143 -17.32 -0.89 -25.90
N GLY A 144 -16.18 -0.51 -26.44
CA GLY A 144 -16.05 0.03 -27.78
C GLY A 144 -16.42 -0.97 -28.86
N VAL A 145 -16.37 -2.27 -28.59
CA VAL A 145 -16.91 -3.32 -29.48
C VAL A 145 -18.45 -3.32 -29.39
N PRO A 146 -19.20 -3.03 -30.47
CA PRO A 146 -20.65 -2.82 -30.41
C PRO A 146 -21.39 -3.91 -29.64
N ALA A 147 -21.07 -5.18 -29.92
CA ALA A 147 -21.72 -6.34 -29.31
C ALA A 147 -21.41 -6.53 -27.82
N LEU A 148 -20.28 -5.98 -27.31
CA LEU A 148 -19.86 -6.06 -25.92
C LEU A 148 -20.34 -4.87 -25.11
N HIS A 149 -20.86 -3.84 -25.74
CA HIS A 149 -21.40 -2.66 -25.07
C HIS A 149 -22.66 -3.02 -24.25
N PRO A 150 -22.81 -2.55 -23.01
CA PRO A 150 -23.97 -2.87 -22.16
C PRO A 150 -25.32 -2.59 -22.82
N ALA A 151 -25.42 -1.54 -23.65
CA ALA A 151 -26.65 -1.21 -24.39
C ALA A 151 -27.10 -2.32 -25.36
N ALA A 152 -26.16 -2.90 -26.09
CA ALA A 152 -26.46 -4.03 -27.01
C ALA A 152 -26.96 -5.29 -26.28
N ARG A 153 -26.62 -5.39 -25.00
CA ARG A 153 -26.99 -6.48 -24.07
C ARG A 153 -28.18 -6.10 -23.16
N GLY A 154 -28.98 -5.11 -23.53
CA GLY A 154 -30.15 -4.64 -22.78
C GLY A 154 -29.81 -4.11 -21.38
N TYR A 155 -28.59 -3.66 -21.15
CA TYR A 155 -28.07 -3.24 -19.86
C TYR A 155 -28.24 -4.32 -18.78
N ALA A 156 -28.02 -5.58 -19.11
CA ALA A 156 -28.11 -6.67 -18.14
C ALA A 156 -27.01 -6.55 -17.07
N SER A 157 -25.78 -6.31 -17.51
CA SER A 157 -24.61 -6.08 -16.63
C SER A 157 -23.38 -5.70 -17.46
N HIS A 158 -22.26 -5.40 -16.80
CA HIS A 158 -20.92 -5.33 -17.42
C HIS A 158 -20.23 -6.70 -17.51
N ALA A 159 -20.85 -7.78 -17.02
CA ALA A 159 -20.25 -9.11 -17.07
C ALA A 159 -20.11 -9.60 -18.51
N LEU A 160 -18.97 -10.23 -18.80
CA LEU A 160 -18.64 -10.90 -20.05
C LEU A 160 -18.08 -12.29 -19.74
N ASP A 161 -18.36 -13.25 -20.60
CA ASP A 161 -17.94 -14.63 -20.44
C ASP A 161 -16.84 -15.07 -21.44
N ALA A 162 -16.47 -16.34 -21.40
CA ALA A 162 -15.42 -16.87 -22.27
C ALA A 162 -15.87 -16.94 -23.74
N GLU A 163 -17.17 -17.14 -24.03
CA GLU A 163 -17.72 -17.21 -25.39
C GLU A 163 -17.67 -15.84 -26.05
N ASP A 164 -17.91 -14.79 -25.29
CA ASP A 164 -17.70 -13.40 -25.74
C ASP A 164 -16.26 -13.18 -26.23
N ALA A 165 -15.27 -13.77 -25.51
CA ALA A 165 -13.86 -13.66 -25.90
C ALA A 165 -13.52 -14.47 -27.16
N ASP A 166 -14.12 -15.63 -27.36
CA ASP A 166 -13.94 -16.45 -28.56
C ASP A 166 -14.50 -15.71 -29.80
N THR A 167 -15.59 -14.98 -29.61
CA THR A 167 -16.25 -14.27 -30.71
C THR A 167 -15.58 -12.91 -31.00
N TRP A 168 -15.35 -12.10 -29.99
CA TRP A 168 -14.98 -10.69 -30.13
C TRP A 168 -13.56 -10.36 -29.66
N GLY A 169 -12.81 -11.34 -29.15
CA GLY A 169 -11.49 -11.14 -28.59
C GLY A 169 -10.48 -10.52 -29.58
N HIS A 170 -10.60 -10.81 -30.88
CA HIS A 170 -9.77 -10.21 -31.92
C HIS A 170 -9.96 -8.69 -32.01
N ALA A 171 -11.20 -8.20 -31.94
CA ALA A 171 -11.51 -6.77 -31.96
C ALA A 171 -10.99 -6.07 -30.70
N VAL A 172 -11.14 -6.71 -29.54
CA VAL A 172 -10.59 -6.18 -28.27
C VAL A 172 -9.05 -6.14 -28.27
N ARG A 173 -8.39 -7.19 -28.79
CA ARG A 173 -6.91 -7.18 -28.98
C ARG A 173 -6.47 -6.05 -29.88
N ALA A 174 -7.14 -5.86 -31.04
CA ALA A 174 -6.84 -4.74 -31.94
C ALA A 174 -7.01 -3.39 -31.24
N GLY A 175 -8.02 -3.25 -30.38
CA GLY A 175 -8.25 -2.07 -29.57
C GLY A 175 -7.10 -1.80 -28.59
N PHE A 176 -6.63 -2.81 -27.87
CA PHE A 176 -5.46 -2.68 -27.01
C PHE A 176 -4.22 -2.29 -27.80
N LEU A 177 -3.93 -2.96 -28.92
CA LEU A 177 -2.76 -2.66 -29.77
C LEU A 177 -2.77 -1.23 -30.29
N ALA A 178 -3.92 -0.72 -30.71
CA ALA A 178 -4.06 0.66 -31.18
C ALA A 178 -3.82 1.71 -30.09
N ASP A 179 -4.12 1.35 -28.82
CA ASP A 179 -3.96 2.27 -27.68
C ASP A 179 -2.65 2.10 -26.91
N LEU A 180 -1.82 1.10 -27.24
CA LEU A 180 -0.60 0.85 -26.50
C LEU A 180 0.30 2.08 -26.36
N ARG A 181 0.77 2.31 -25.12
CA ARG A 181 1.75 3.34 -24.77
C ARG A 181 2.76 2.74 -23.79
N ASP A 182 4.03 3.10 -23.96
CA ASP A 182 5.08 2.81 -22.98
C ASP A 182 4.98 3.76 -21.77
N ALA A 183 5.85 3.55 -20.78
CA ALA A 183 5.95 4.38 -19.58
C ALA A 183 6.21 5.88 -19.85
N ARG A 184 6.60 6.24 -21.07
CA ARG A 184 6.81 7.62 -21.54
C ARG A 184 5.66 8.14 -22.41
N GLY A 185 4.57 7.38 -22.54
CA GLY A 185 3.42 7.71 -23.38
C GLY A 185 3.63 7.54 -24.88
N ARG A 186 4.73 6.92 -25.31
CA ARG A 186 5.05 6.74 -26.73
C ARG A 186 4.36 5.50 -27.29
N ARG A 187 3.89 5.58 -28.53
CA ARG A 187 3.35 4.42 -29.29
C ARG A 187 4.46 3.41 -29.58
N PRO A 188 4.12 2.12 -29.78
CA PRO A 188 5.07 1.15 -30.30
C PRO A 188 5.69 1.62 -31.63
N PRO A 189 7.00 1.35 -31.87
CA PRO A 189 7.58 1.57 -33.17
C PRO A 189 6.84 0.74 -34.24
N GLY A 190 6.83 1.24 -35.48
CA GLY A 190 6.14 0.64 -36.60
C GLY A 190 6.53 -0.80 -36.93
N PRO A 191 6.04 -1.36 -38.06
CA PRO A 191 6.28 -2.75 -38.45
C PRO A 191 7.77 -3.06 -38.53
N GLY A 192 8.18 -4.21 -37.97
CA GLY A 192 9.58 -4.66 -37.98
C GLY A 192 10.22 -4.88 -36.60
N ALA A 193 9.55 -4.56 -35.50
CA ALA A 193 10.01 -4.85 -34.14
C ALA A 193 9.10 -5.87 -33.43
N PRO A 194 9.27 -7.17 -33.64
CA PRO A 194 8.40 -8.22 -33.09
C PRO A 194 8.77 -8.59 -31.65
N ARG A 195 8.87 -7.61 -30.73
CA ARG A 195 8.98 -7.94 -29.31
C ARG A 195 7.59 -8.04 -28.70
N ALA A 196 7.34 -9.17 -28.03
CA ALA A 196 6.16 -9.35 -27.21
C ALA A 196 6.04 -8.18 -26.21
N ARG A 197 4.85 -7.62 -26.06
CA ARG A 197 4.57 -6.49 -25.19
C ARG A 197 3.72 -6.94 -24.02
N ARG A 198 4.13 -6.60 -22.83
CA ARG A 198 3.40 -6.96 -21.62
C ARG A 198 2.46 -5.84 -21.23
N LEU A 199 1.17 -6.06 -21.45
CA LEU A 199 0.12 -5.10 -21.10
C LEU A 199 -0.09 -5.10 -19.58
N VAL A 200 -0.23 -3.92 -18.96
CA VAL A 200 -0.89 -3.77 -17.67
C VAL A 200 -2.26 -3.13 -17.87
N GLU A 201 -3.28 -3.79 -17.34
CA GLU A 201 -4.67 -3.41 -17.49
C GLU A 201 -5.36 -3.24 -16.15
N LYS A 202 -6.15 -2.17 -16.00
CA LYS A 202 -6.97 -1.92 -14.82
C LYS A 202 -8.25 -1.16 -15.20
N THR A 203 -9.37 -1.82 -15.05
CA THR A 203 -10.71 -1.24 -15.14
C THR A 203 -11.57 -1.89 -14.04
N PRO A 204 -12.31 -1.15 -13.22
CA PRO A 204 -13.08 -1.73 -12.12
C PRO A 204 -14.09 -2.80 -12.58
N GLU A 205 -14.70 -2.61 -13.74
CA GLU A 205 -15.64 -3.52 -14.37
C GLU A 205 -15.02 -4.87 -14.72
N ASN A 206 -13.70 -4.95 -14.84
CA ASN A 206 -12.97 -6.19 -15.13
C ASN A 206 -13.09 -7.23 -14.01
N SER A 207 -13.48 -6.83 -12.81
CA SER A 207 -13.88 -7.79 -11.76
C SER A 207 -15.01 -8.72 -12.24
N LEU A 208 -15.92 -8.21 -13.06
CA LEU A 208 -17.04 -8.96 -13.65
C LEU A 208 -16.70 -9.62 -15.00
N ARG A 209 -15.54 -9.30 -15.58
CA ARG A 209 -15.08 -9.73 -16.91
C ARG A 209 -13.92 -10.73 -16.86
N LEU A 210 -13.59 -11.26 -15.70
CA LEU A 210 -12.46 -12.19 -15.56
C LEU A 210 -12.59 -13.44 -16.43
N PRO A 211 -13.75 -14.09 -16.59
CA PRO A 211 -13.88 -15.21 -17.52
C PRO A 211 -13.51 -14.85 -18.95
N PHE A 212 -13.94 -13.69 -19.44
CA PHE A 212 -13.59 -13.11 -20.73
C PHE A 212 -12.08 -12.83 -20.85
N LEU A 213 -11.51 -12.08 -19.88
CA LEU A 213 -10.12 -11.65 -19.93
C LEU A 213 -9.13 -12.82 -19.83
N LEU A 214 -9.43 -13.83 -19.00
CA LEU A 214 -8.59 -15.02 -18.84
C LEU A 214 -8.74 -15.99 -20.03
N ARG A 215 -9.80 -15.88 -20.82
CA ARG A 215 -9.91 -16.57 -22.11
C ARG A 215 -9.13 -15.84 -23.19
N LEU A 216 -9.22 -14.52 -23.21
CA LEU A 216 -8.49 -13.66 -24.15
C LEU A 216 -6.98 -13.70 -23.92
N PHE A 217 -6.54 -13.79 -22.66
CA PHE A 217 -5.15 -13.77 -22.21
C PHE A 217 -4.88 -14.94 -21.25
N PRO A 218 -4.70 -16.16 -21.77
CA PRO A 218 -4.55 -17.35 -20.93
C PRO A 218 -3.24 -17.37 -20.11
N ASP A 219 -2.26 -16.56 -20.49
CA ASP A 219 -0.97 -16.36 -19.83
C ASP A 219 -0.93 -15.15 -18.88
N ALA A 220 -2.08 -14.54 -18.60
CA ALA A 220 -2.17 -13.37 -17.73
C ALA A 220 -1.84 -13.70 -16.28
N THR A 221 -1.27 -12.71 -15.57
CA THR A 221 -1.19 -12.68 -14.12
C THR A 221 -2.24 -11.73 -13.57
N VAL A 222 -3.06 -12.20 -12.63
CA VAL A 222 -4.08 -11.37 -11.98
C VAL A 222 -3.55 -10.79 -10.68
N VAL A 223 -3.56 -9.47 -10.57
CA VAL A 223 -3.23 -8.74 -9.35
C VAL A 223 -4.53 -8.29 -8.69
N ARG A 224 -4.88 -8.92 -7.57
CA ARG A 224 -6.07 -8.58 -6.81
C ARG A 224 -5.72 -7.55 -5.73
N LEU A 225 -6.24 -6.33 -5.86
CA LEU A 225 -6.12 -5.31 -4.82
C LEU A 225 -7.28 -5.43 -3.84
N HIS A 226 -6.96 -5.69 -2.58
CA HIS A 226 -7.90 -5.81 -1.47
C HIS A 226 -7.87 -4.56 -0.59
N ARG A 227 -9.04 -4.02 -0.27
CA ARG A 227 -9.23 -2.94 0.69
C ARG A 227 -10.36 -3.28 1.66
N GLU A 228 -10.27 -2.77 2.88
CA GLU A 228 -11.30 -2.94 3.91
C GLU A 228 -12.69 -2.52 3.39
N ALA A 229 -13.70 -3.37 3.64
CA ALA A 229 -15.03 -3.24 3.03
C ALA A 229 -15.72 -1.93 3.38
N ARG A 230 -15.69 -1.51 4.67
CA ARG A 230 -16.31 -0.25 5.12
C ARG A 230 -15.72 0.97 4.44
N ASP A 231 -14.38 1.02 4.32
CA ASP A 231 -13.69 2.11 3.66
C ASP A 231 -13.97 2.15 2.16
N THR A 232 -14.09 0.98 1.53
CA THR A 232 -14.39 0.88 0.11
C THR A 232 -15.83 1.31 -0.18
N VAL A 233 -16.79 0.72 0.53
CA VAL A 233 -18.22 1.02 0.34
C VAL A 233 -18.54 2.47 0.68
N ALA A 234 -18.00 3.02 1.76
CA ALA A 234 -18.14 4.44 2.07
C ALA A 234 -17.57 5.36 0.97
N SER A 235 -16.43 4.96 0.36
CA SER A 235 -15.88 5.69 -0.79
C SER A 235 -16.74 5.55 -2.05
N MET A 236 -17.42 4.41 -2.23
CA MET A 236 -18.39 4.21 -3.32
C MET A 236 -19.64 5.07 -3.11
N VAL A 237 -20.17 5.17 -1.89
CA VAL A 237 -21.29 6.08 -1.55
C VAL A 237 -20.94 7.51 -1.96
N ARG A 238 -19.74 8.00 -1.63
CA ARG A 238 -19.30 9.33 -2.08
C ARG A 238 -19.20 9.44 -3.61
N ALA A 239 -18.77 8.39 -4.28
CA ALA A 239 -18.72 8.38 -5.75
C ALA A 239 -20.13 8.45 -6.37
N TRP A 240 -21.14 7.83 -5.75
CA TRP A 240 -22.53 7.90 -6.16
C TRP A 240 -23.13 9.32 -6.11
N THR A 241 -22.61 10.18 -5.25
CA THR A 241 -23.04 11.58 -5.14
C THR A 241 -22.19 12.56 -5.96
N HIS A 242 -21.12 12.07 -6.60
CA HIS A 242 -20.18 12.91 -7.33
C HIS A 242 -20.36 12.76 -8.86
N PRO A 243 -20.58 13.87 -9.61
CA PRO A 243 -20.89 13.83 -11.04
C PRO A 243 -19.77 13.21 -11.91
N GLY A 244 -18.54 13.17 -11.42
CA GLY A 244 -17.39 12.60 -12.12
C GLY A 244 -17.39 11.08 -12.22
N PHE A 245 -18.28 10.37 -11.50
CA PHE A 245 -18.34 8.90 -11.44
C PHE A 245 -19.63 8.31 -12.01
N VAL A 246 -20.36 9.05 -12.82
CA VAL A 246 -21.48 8.50 -13.58
C VAL A 246 -20.93 7.57 -14.66
N ASN A 247 -21.32 6.31 -14.67
CA ASN A 247 -20.96 5.37 -15.74
C ASN A 247 -22.04 5.37 -16.84
N ILE A 248 -23.29 5.15 -16.47
CA ILE A 248 -24.38 5.08 -17.45
C ILE A 248 -25.38 6.20 -17.15
N PRO A 249 -25.42 7.26 -17.98
CA PRO A 249 -26.47 8.26 -17.90
C PRO A 249 -27.79 7.62 -18.39
N ASP A 250 -28.90 7.99 -17.73
CA ASP A 250 -30.24 7.57 -18.12
C ASP A 250 -30.40 6.05 -18.33
N LEU A 251 -29.88 5.24 -17.38
CA LEU A 251 -29.98 3.77 -17.43
C LEU A 251 -31.45 3.32 -17.48
N PRO A 252 -31.89 2.59 -18.53
CA PRO A 252 -33.28 2.15 -18.66
C PRO A 252 -33.75 1.28 -17.49
N GLY A 253 -34.89 1.65 -16.90
CA GLY A 253 -35.47 0.96 -15.74
C GLY A 253 -34.81 1.29 -14.40
N TRP A 254 -33.92 2.27 -14.34
CA TRP A 254 -33.35 2.79 -13.10
C TRP A 254 -34.13 4.04 -12.66
N PRO A 255 -34.59 4.11 -11.40
CA PRO A 255 -35.47 5.22 -10.98
C PRO A 255 -34.71 6.53 -10.69
N ARG A 256 -33.38 6.51 -10.70
CA ARG A 256 -32.54 7.71 -10.47
C ARG A 256 -31.92 8.15 -11.79
N ARG A 257 -31.49 9.42 -11.85
CA ARG A 257 -31.01 10.07 -13.07
C ARG A 257 -29.80 9.39 -13.73
N ALA A 258 -28.98 8.67 -12.99
CA ALA A 258 -27.79 8.03 -13.54
C ALA A 258 -27.38 6.81 -12.70
N TRP A 259 -26.71 5.87 -13.34
CA TRP A 259 -26.01 4.78 -12.66
C TRP A 259 -24.53 5.13 -12.50
N HIS A 260 -23.97 4.80 -11.34
CA HIS A 260 -22.57 5.06 -11.02
C HIS A 260 -21.82 3.75 -10.79
N LEU A 261 -20.53 3.73 -11.17
CA LEU A 261 -19.65 2.60 -11.01
C LEU A 261 -20.10 1.37 -11.83
N LEU A 262 -19.56 0.19 -11.54
CA LEU A 262 -19.85 -1.03 -12.28
C LEU A 262 -21.33 -1.42 -12.21
N LEU A 263 -21.83 -2.05 -13.28
CA LEU A 263 -23.21 -2.56 -13.39
C LEU A 263 -23.22 -4.08 -13.18
N PRO A 264 -23.57 -4.60 -11.99
CA PRO A 264 -23.56 -6.04 -11.75
C PRO A 264 -24.83 -6.72 -12.25
N PRO A 265 -24.80 -8.06 -12.45
CA PRO A 265 -26.03 -8.81 -12.73
C PRO A 265 -27.10 -8.62 -11.65
N GLY A 266 -28.35 -8.51 -12.05
CA GLY A 266 -29.48 -8.40 -11.14
C GLY A 266 -29.68 -7.03 -10.48
N TRP A 267 -28.98 -6.01 -10.86
CA TRP A 267 -29.06 -4.64 -10.31
C TRP A 267 -30.48 -4.07 -10.25
N ARG A 268 -31.38 -4.48 -11.15
CA ARG A 268 -32.78 -3.99 -11.18
C ARG A 268 -33.53 -4.26 -9.88
N ARG A 269 -33.14 -5.29 -9.11
CA ARG A 269 -33.75 -5.62 -7.83
C ARG A 269 -33.43 -4.61 -6.72
N TRP A 270 -32.47 -3.73 -6.95
CA TRP A 270 -31.98 -2.76 -5.95
C TRP A 270 -32.61 -1.37 -6.11
N ALA A 271 -33.56 -1.21 -7.03
CA ALA A 271 -34.16 0.08 -7.38
C ALA A 271 -34.75 0.87 -6.19
N GLY A 272 -35.25 0.16 -5.16
CA GLY A 272 -35.82 0.74 -3.94
C GLY A 272 -34.85 0.84 -2.76
N GLU A 273 -33.59 0.39 -2.90
CA GLU A 273 -32.63 0.40 -1.81
C GLU A 273 -31.96 1.77 -1.63
N ASP A 274 -31.41 2.02 -0.42
CA ASP A 274 -30.57 3.18 -0.15
C ASP A 274 -29.22 3.05 -0.85
N LEU A 275 -28.50 4.19 -1.00
CA LEU A 275 -27.22 4.21 -1.72
C LEU A 275 -26.12 3.39 -1.03
N ALA A 276 -26.13 3.29 0.29
CA ALA A 276 -25.11 2.54 1.01
C ALA A 276 -25.26 1.03 0.76
N ARG A 277 -26.52 0.54 0.72
CA ARG A 277 -26.81 -0.86 0.37
C ARG A 277 -26.49 -1.17 -1.09
N ILE A 278 -26.86 -0.27 -2.02
CA ILE A 278 -26.50 -0.42 -3.44
C ILE A 278 -24.99 -0.51 -3.60
N ALA A 279 -24.23 0.39 -2.98
CA ALA A 279 -22.77 0.38 -3.01
C ALA A 279 -22.18 -0.90 -2.37
N ALA A 280 -22.76 -1.39 -1.26
CA ALA A 280 -22.36 -2.64 -0.64
C ALA A 280 -22.58 -3.84 -1.57
N ARG A 281 -23.72 -3.88 -2.28
CA ARG A 281 -24.02 -4.95 -3.25
C ARG A 281 -23.13 -4.90 -4.48
N GLN A 282 -22.80 -3.70 -4.99
CA GLN A 282 -21.81 -3.55 -6.07
C GLN A 282 -20.43 -4.05 -5.63
N TRP A 283 -20.01 -3.67 -4.41
CA TRP A 283 -18.77 -4.17 -3.81
C TRP A 283 -18.78 -5.69 -3.71
N ALA A 284 -19.84 -6.28 -3.18
CA ALA A 284 -19.97 -7.72 -3.03
C ALA A 284 -19.95 -8.44 -4.40
N ALA A 285 -20.65 -7.93 -5.41
CA ALA A 285 -20.67 -8.52 -6.75
C ALA A 285 -19.25 -8.56 -7.37
N ALA A 286 -18.46 -7.49 -7.22
CA ALA A 286 -17.08 -7.47 -7.69
C ALA A 286 -16.19 -8.46 -6.95
N VAL A 287 -16.36 -8.57 -5.63
CA VAL A 287 -15.61 -9.51 -4.78
C VAL A 287 -15.95 -10.95 -5.13
N GLU A 288 -17.24 -11.29 -5.18
CA GLU A 288 -17.70 -12.65 -5.48
C GLU A 288 -17.23 -13.10 -6.87
N ALA A 289 -17.43 -12.28 -7.91
CA ALA A 289 -16.98 -12.59 -9.26
C ALA A 289 -15.45 -12.83 -9.33
N THR A 290 -14.68 -12.06 -8.54
CA THR A 290 -13.23 -12.25 -8.47
C THR A 290 -12.85 -13.55 -7.76
N LEU A 291 -13.54 -13.89 -6.67
CA LEU A 291 -13.31 -15.15 -5.93
C LEU A 291 -13.74 -16.37 -6.76
N ASP A 292 -14.89 -16.30 -7.44
CA ASP A 292 -15.38 -17.34 -8.33
C ASP A 292 -14.38 -17.61 -9.47
N ALA A 293 -13.89 -16.56 -10.13
CA ALA A 293 -12.89 -16.69 -11.17
C ALA A 293 -11.61 -17.35 -10.68
N ARG A 294 -11.18 -17.04 -9.45
CA ARG A 294 -10.00 -17.66 -8.81
C ARG A 294 -10.21 -19.14 -8.54
N GLU A 295 -11.37 -19.51 -8.02
CA GLU A 295 -11.73 -20.91 -7.72
C GLU A 295 -11.86 -21.74 -9.02
N LEU A 296 -12.44 -21.16 -10.05
CA LEU A 296 -12.64 -21.81 -11.37
C LEU A 296 -11.34 -21.90 -12.19
N ARG A 297 -10.35 -21.06 -11.92
CA ARG A 297 -9.08 -20.99 -12.67
C ARG A 297 -7.87 -21.01 -11.73
N PRO A 298 -7.65 -22.09 -10.97
CA PRO A 298 -6.57 -22.17 -9.97
C PRO A 298 -5.15 -22.17 -10.61
N ALA A 299 -5.03 -22.50 -11.90
CA ALA A 299 -3.76 -22.48 -12.61
C ALA A 299 -3.29 -21.06 -13.03
N VAL A 300 -4.17 -20.07 -12.99
CA VAL A 300 -3.80 -18.67 -13.27
C VAL A 300 -2.96 -18.14 -12.11
N PRO A 301 -1.82 -17.45 -12.36
CA PRO A 301 -1.07 -16.80 -11.31
C PRO A 301 -1.87 -15.64 -10.68
N TRP A 302 -2.05 -15.68 -9.36
CA TRP A 302 -2.74 -14.63 -8.58
C TRP A 302 -1.78 -13.99 -7.59
N VAL A 303 -1.79 -12.66 -7.55
CA VAL A 303 -1.00 -11.87 -6.60
C VAL A 303 -1.94 -10.97 -5.81
N ASP A 304 -1.99 -11.19 -4.50
CA ASP A 304 -2.79 -10.34 -3.61
C ASP A 304 -1.98 -9.12 -3.16
N VAL A 305 -2.60 -7.95 -3.25
CA VAL A 305 -2.08 -6.67 -2.75
C VAL A 305 -3.06 -6.10 -1.74
N ASP A 306 -2.59 -5.81 -0.54
CA ASP A 306 -3.38 -5.11 0.47
C ASP A 306 -3.26 -3.60 0.30
N TYR A 307 -4.40 -2.90 0.26
CA TYR A 307 -4.43 -1.45 0.09
C TYR A 307 -3.78 -0.69 1.24
N ALA A 308 -3.95 -1.17 2.48
CA ALA A 308 -3.34 -0.51 3.63
C ALA A 308 -1.82 -0.66 3.59
N GLU A 309 -1.31 -1.84 3.21
CA GLU A 309 0.10 -2.08 2.96
C GLU A 309 0.64 -1.19 1.83
N LEU A 310 -0.09 -1.11 0.72
CA LEU A 310 0.27 -0.26 -0.42
C LEU A 310 0.37 1.22 -0.04
N CYS A 311 -0.52 1.71 0.81
CA CYS A 311 -0.49 3.10 1.29
C CYS A 311 0.61 3.35 2.32
N ALA A 312 0.86 2.37 3.21
CA ALA A 312 1.83 2.51 4.29
C ALA A 312 3.28 2.39 3.78
N ALA A 313 3.52 1.49 2.82
CA ALA A 313 4.84 1.16 2.30
C ALA A 313 4.83 0.99 0.77
N PRO A 314 4.54 2.06 -0.02
CA PRO A 314 4.38 1.96 -1.47
C PRO A 314 5.59 1.35 -2.18
N ALA A 315 6.78 1.85 -1.86
CA ALA A 315 8.02 1.40 -2.48
C ALA A 315 8.31 -0.09 -2.24
N ARG A 316 7.97 -0.59 -1.05
CA ARG A 316 8.13 -2.01 -0.71
C ARG A 316 7.13 -2.87 -1.46
N THR A 317 5.85 -2.51 -1.41
CA THR A 317 4.78 -3.24 -2.07
C THR A 317 5.02 -3.32 -3.58
N LEU A 318 5.43 -2.21 -4.19
CA LEU A 318 5.75 -2.16 -5.62
C LEU A 318 6.98 -3.00 -5.96
N ARG A 319 8.07 -2.96 -5.16
CA ARG A 319 9.24 -3.84 -5.39
C ARG A 319 8.87 -5.32 -5.31
N ARG A 320 8.06 -5.71 -4.30
CA ARG A 320 7.57 -7.08 -4.18
C ARG A 320 6.77 -7.49 -5.41
N LEU A 321 5.88 -6.62 -5.85
CA LEU A 321 5.04 -6.87 -7.00
C LEU A 321 5.86 -6.95 -8.29
N GLU A 322 6.81 -6.03 -8.50
CA GLU A 322 7.73 -6.06 -9.63
C GLU A 322 8.58 -7.34 -9.65
N ALA A 323 9.06 -7.79 -8.49
CA ALA A 323 9.82 -9.04 -8.39
C ALA A 323 8.97 -10.28 -8.71
N VAL A 324 7.72 -10.34 -8.21
CA VAL A 324 6.79 -11.44 -8.50
C VAL A 324 6.39 -11.45 -9.97
N LEU A 325 6.24 -10.26 -10.55
CA LEU A 325 5.89 -10.10 -11.96
C LEU A 325 7.09 -10.19 -12.89
N ASP A 326 8.29 -10.42 -12.40
CA ASP A 326 9.54 -10.42 -13.19
C ASP A 326 9.72 -9.16 -14.03
N LEU A 327 9.55 -8.00 -13.41
CA LEU A 327 9.68 -6.71 -14.05
C LEU A 327 11.04 -6.09 -13.76
N PRO A 328 11.62 -5.34 -14.72
CA PRO A 328 12.86 -4.61 -14.49
C PRO A 328 12.68 -3.54 -13.40
N ALA A 329 13.75 -3.22 -12.69
CA ALA A 329 13.71 -2.11 -11.74
C ALA A 329 13.43 -0.79 -12.46
N PRO A 330 12.47 0.04 -12.03
CA PRO A 330 12.20 1.33 -12.64
C PRO A 330 13.34 2.31 -12.35
N ALA A 331 13.59 3.22 -13.31
CA ALA A 331 14.64 4.24 -13.21
C ALA A 331 14.32 5.36 -12.20
N GLN A 332 13.08 5.51 -11.77
CA GLN A 332 12.60 6.58 -10.88
C GLN A 332 11.75 6.00 -9.72
N GLY A 333 11.53 6.83 -8.69
CA GLY A 333 10.92 6.46 -7.42
C GLY A 333 9.59 5.68 -7.52
N ARG A 334 9.34 4.91 -6.48
CA ARG A 334 8.18 4.01 -6.33
C ARG A 334 7.10 4.65 -5.44
N ASP A 335 6.78 5.92 -5.69
CA ASP A 335 5.73 6.61 -4.96
C ASP A 335 4.36 6.30 -5.55
N LEU A 336 3.33 6.31 -4.71
CA LEU A 336 1.96 6.27 -5.19
C LEU A 336 1.55 7.66 -5.68
N PRO A 337 1.28 7.83 -6.98
CA PRO A 337 0.78 9.09 -7.47
C PRO A 337 -0.64 9.35 -6.95
N LEU A 338 -0.93 10.59 -6.60
CA LEU A 338 -2.31 11.02 -6.44
C LEU A 338 -2.96 11.04 -7.82
N SER A 339 -3.87 10.10 -8.06
CA SER A 339 -4.59 10.05 -9.33
C SER A 339 -5.61 11.19 -9.45
N ALA A 340 -5.97 11.57 -10.68
CA ALA A 340 -7.01 12.55 -10.96
C ALA A 340 -8.40 12.17 -10.38
N THR A 341 -8.58 10.90 -10.02
CA THR A 341 -9.80 10.36 -9.37
C THR A 341 -9.72 10.36 -7.84
N THR A 342 -8.62 10.84 -7.26
CA THR A 342 -8.45 10.90 -5.80
C THR A 342 -9.23 12.09 -5.23
N ILE A 343 -10.35 11.83 -4.57
CA ILE A 343 -11.19 12.86 -3.94
C ILE A 343 -10.54 13.37 -2.65
N THR A 344 -9.92 12.48 -1.89
CA THR A 344 -9.25 12.79 -0.61
C THR A 344 -8.01 11.90 -0.44
N PRO A 345 -6.95 12.39 0.23
CA PRO A 345 -5.73 11.61 0.45
C PRO A 345 -6.01 10.21 1.01
N PRO A 346 -5.26 9.19 0.60
CA PRO A 346 -5.42 7.82 1.10
C PRO A 346 -5.21 7.76 2.61
N ARG A 347 -6.15 7.19 3.36
CA ARG A 347 -6.00 6.85 4.78
C ARG A 347 -7.00 5.76 5.18
N PRO A 348 -6.68 4.87 6.10
CA PRO A 348 -7.64 3.93 6.68
C PRO A 348 -8.70 4.62 7.55
N GLY A 349 -9.86 4.00 7.68
CA GLY A 349 -10.92 4.45 8.60
C GLY A 349 -11.73 5.66 8.14
N LYS A 350 -11.61 6.06 6.86
CA LYS A 350 -12.38 7.20 6.27
C LYS A 350 -13.88 7.03 6.34
N TRP A 351 -14.36 5.82 6.46
CA TRP A 351 -15.77 5.52 6.53
C TRP A 351 -16.47 6.21 7.71
N ARG A 352 -15.74 6.47 8.81
CA ARG A 352 -16.28 7.16 10.00
C ARG A 352 -16.68 8.60 9.72
N ASP A 353 -15.99 9.23 8.76
CA ASP A 353 -16.19 10.63 8.39
C ASP A 353 -16.99 10.78 7.08
N THR A 354 -17.68 9.72 6.63
CA THR A 354 -18.41 9.74 5.36
C THR A 354 -19.90 10.03 5.62
N PRO A 355 -20.40 11.22 5.25
CA PRO A 355 -21.81 11.54 5.39
C PRO A 355 -22.69 10.53 4.62
N GLY A 356 -23.78 10.08 5.24
CA GLY A 356 -24.75 9.17 4.62
C GLY A 356 -24.28 7.73 4.47
N PHE A 357 -23.15 7.34 5.10
CA PHE A 357 -22.71 5.94 5.18
C PHE A 357 -23.01 5.35 6.55
N ASP A 358 -23.89 4.36 6.59
CA ASP A 358 -24.13 3.52 7.75
C ASP A 358 -23.44 2.15 7.53
N PRO A 359 -22.51 1.73 8.42
CA PRO A 359 -21.90 0.40 8.36
C PRO A 359 -22.88 -0.77 8.35
N ALA A 360 -24.10 -0.60 8.88
CA ALA A 360 -25.17 -1.59 8.83
C ALA A 360 -25.58 -1.96 7.39
N ALA A 361 -25.28 -1.13 6.41
CA ALA A 361 -25.48 -1.46 5.00
C ALA A 361 -24.70 -2.72 4.56
N LEU A 362 -23.58 -3.05 5.24
CA LEU A 362 -22.82 -4.27 4.99
C LEU A 362 -23.50 -5.54 5.49
N ASP A 363 -24.54 -5.44 6.31
CA ASP A 363 -25.33 -6.58 6.72
C ASP A 363 -26.01 -7.27 5.52
N ALA A 364 -26.35 -6.51 4.50
CA ALA A 364 -26.91 -7.03 3.24
C ALA A 364 -25.95 -7.95 2.47
N VAL A 365 -24.65 -7.90 2.79
CA VAL A 365 -23.58 -8.64 2.11
C VAL A 365 -22.72 -9.48 3.06
N ARG A 366 -23.27 -9.84 4.23
CA ARG A 366 -22.61 -10.73 5.22
C ARG A 366 -22.05 -12.03 4.63
N PRO A 367 -22.74 -12.73 3.69
CA PRO A 367 -22.18 -13.93 3.06
C PRO A 367 -20.83 -13.67 2.40
N THR A 368 -20.71 -12.59 1.61
CA THR A 368 -19.46 -12.19 0.96
C THR A 368 -18.36 -11.86 1.96
N LEU A 369 -18.70 -11.16 3.05
CA LEU A 369 -17.74 -10.87 4.13
C LEU A 369 -17.23 -12.17 4.78
N ARG A 370 -18.10 -13.14 5.02
CA ARG A 370 -17.72 -14.46 5.54
C ARG A 370 -16.84 -15.22 4.56
N ARG A 371 -17.16 -15.21 3.27
CA ARG A 371 -16.36 -15.86 2.23
C ARG A 371 -14.96 -15.29 2.17
N LEU A 372 -14.80 -13.97 2.27
CA LEU A 372 -13.50 -13.31 2.36
C LEU A 372 -12.69 -13.71 3.60
N THR A 373 -13.35 -13.94 4.73
CA THR A 373 -12.70 -14.38 5.97
C THR A 373 -12.37 -15.87 5.93
N ASN A 374 -13.23 -16.71 5.37
CA ASN A 374 -13.02 -18.14 5.25
C ASN A 374 -12.05 -18.51 4.13
N GLY A 375 -12.08 -17.79 3.01
CA GLY A 375 -11.11 -17.94 1.91
C GLY A 375 -9.69 -17.52 2.27
N ARG A 376 -9.50 -16.79 3.37
CA ARG A 376 -8.19 -16.56 3.98
C ARG A 376 -7.61 -17.79 4.65
N THR A 377 -8.41 -18.82 4.91
CA THR A 377 -8.00 -20.08 5.56
C THR A 377 -7.59 -21.16 4.55
N THR A 378 -7.92 -21.02 3.28
CA THR A 378 -7.57 -21.98 2.22
C THR A 378 -6.85 -21.29 1.07
N MET A 379 -5.54 -21.07 1.24
CA MET A 379 -4.66 -20.83 0.10
C MET A 379 -4.28 -22.19 -0.50
N PRO A 380 -4.52 -22.42 -1.81
CA PRO A 380 -3.88 -23.52 -2.48
C PRO A 380 -2.38 -23.29 -2.44
N GLN A 381 -1.65 -24.31 -2.03
CA GLN A 381 -0.20 -24.36 -2.15
C GLN A 381 0.16 -24.18 -3.63
N SER A 382 0.75 -23.04 -3.98
CA SER A 382 1.49 -22.95 -5.23
C SER A 382 2.63 -23.95 -5.12
N THR A 383 2.61 -24.97 -5.97
CA THR A 383 3.74 -25.88 -6.15
C THR A 383 4.99 -25.04 -6.37
N PRO A 384 6.06 -25.22 -5.62
CA PRO A 384 7.24 -24.41 -5.78
C PRO A 384 7.86 -24.68 -7.14
N ALA A 385 7.78 -23.70 -8.03
CA ALA A 385 8.67 -23.64 -9.17
C ALA A 385 10.12 -23.67 -8.63
N ALA A 386 10.98 -24.44 -9.25
CA ALA A 386 12.35 -24.66 -8.80
C ALA A 386 13.05 -23.32 -8.50
N ARG A 387 13.29 -23.07 -7.22
CA ARG A 387 13.99 -21.87 -6.75
C ARG A 387 15.43 -21.90 -7.25
N THR A 388 15.88 -20.84 -7.88
CA THR A 388 17.30 -20.69 -8.21
C THR A 388 18.14 -20.64 -6.93
N ALA A 389 19.37 -21.14 -6.99
CA ALA A 389 20.29 -21.19 -5.84
C ALA A 389 20.55 -19.82 -5.18
N GLN A 390 20.19 -18.72 -5.84
CA GLN A 390 20.34 -17.36 -5.37
C GLN A 390 19.16 -16.91 -4.48
N GLU A 391 17.93 -17.46 -4.67
CA GLU A 391 16.77 -17.22 -3.81
C GLU A 391 16.86 -17.96 -2.48
N ALA A 392 17.53 -19.13 -2.46
CA ALA A 392 17.76 -19.91 -1.24
C ALA A 392 18.67 -19.21 -0.21
N ARG A 393 19.38 -18.14 -0.61
CA ARG A 393 20.29 -17.38 0.27
C ARG A 393 19.67 -16.13 0.92
N ARG A 394 18.41 -15.80 0.66
CA ARG A 394 17.73 -14.70 1.35
C ARG A 394 17.30 -15.18 2.73
N THR A 395 18.00 -14.71 3.76
CA THR A 395 17.61 -14.94 5.16
C THR A 395 16.23 -14.37 5.40
N PRO A 396 15.24 -15.14 5.88
CA PRO A 396 13.95 -14.59 6.28
C PRO A 396 14.15 -13.52 7.34
N SER A 397 13.55 -12.36 7.17
CA SER A 397 13.64 -11.28 8.15
C SER A 397 12.34 -11.19 8.94
N PHE A 398 12.43 -11.31 10.27
CA PHE A 398 11.40 -10.81 11.16
C PHE A 398 11.50 -9.29 11.15
N ALA A 399 10.46 -8.64 10.68
CA ALA A 399 10.35 -7.22 10.82
C ALA A 399 9.49 -6.93 12.04
N CYS A 400 9.94 -6.05 12.94
CA CYS A 400 9.02 -5.29 13.77
C CYS A 400 8.06 -4.57 12.81
N TRP A 401 6.79 -4.43 13.13
CA TRP A 401 5.87 -3.77 12.20
C TRP A 401 6.26 -2.33 11.86
N ILE A 402 7.05 -1.64 12.71
CA ILE A 402 7.71 -0.37 12.38
C ILE A 402 8.77 -0.53 11.28
N HIS A 403 9.31 -1.71 11.09
CA HIS A 403 10.28 -1.98 10.03
C HIS A 403 9.67 -2.04 8.64
N GLU A 404 8.36 -2.10 8.49
CA GLU A 404 7.74 -2.00 7.16
C GLU A 404 8.09 -0.73 6.41
N ALA A 405 8.38 0.32 7.14
CA ALA A 405 8.86 1.57 6.57
C ALA A 405 10.34 1.53 6.17
N ALA A 406 11.12 0.57 6.69
CA ALA A 406 12.58 0.62 6.76
C ALA A 406 13.32 -0.49 5.99
N GLU A 407 12.74 -1.12 4.98
CA GLU A 407 13.45 -2.13 4.17
C GLU A 407 14.71 -1.64 3.43
N ALA A 408 15.09 -0.38 3.61
CA ALA A 408 16.32 0.16 3.01
C ALA A 408 17.60 -0.21 3.77
N THR A 409 17.51 -0.52 5.05
CA THR A 409 18.65 -0.93 5.87
C THR A 409 18.40 -2.32 6.41
N ARG A 410 18.85 -3.35 5.69
CA ARG A 410 19.15 -4.62 6.34
C ARG A 410 20.15 -4.33 7.45
N PRO A 411 19.94 -4.79 8.70
CA PRO A 411 21.09 -5.15 9.46
C PRO A 411 21.73 -6.30 8.65
N ASP A 412 22.86 -6.05 8.01
CA ASP A 412 23.72 -7.15 7.64
C ASP A 412 23.87 -7.99 8.91
N ALA A 413 23.48 -9.25 8.82
CA ALA A 413 23.63 -10.22 9.91
C ALA A 413 25.11 -10.53 10.22
N THR A 414 25.99 -9.61 9.88
CA THR A 414 27.44 -9.65 10.02
C THR A 414 27.98 -8.83 11.20
N GLY A 415 27.09 -8.36 12.12
CA GLY A 415 27.58 -7.84 13.39
C GLY A 415 28.13 -8.99 14.26
N PRO A 416 29.20 -8.75 15.05
CA PRO A 416 29.84 -9.77 15.88
C PRO A 416 28.91 -10.48 16.90
N GLU A 417 27.70 -9.95 17.14
CA GLU A 417 26.65 -10.62 17.93
C GLU A 417 25.88 -11.69 17.14
N ALA A 418 25.81 -11.59 15.80
CA ALA A 418 25.14 -12.58 14.95
C ALA A 418 26.03 -13.81 14.70
N GLU A 419 27.35 -13.64 14.61
CA GLU A 419 28.28 -14.75 14.44
C GLU A 419 28.37 -15.63 15.71
N GLY A 420 28.18 -15.05 16.90
CA GLY A 420 28.11 -15.81 18.16
C GLY A 420 26.84 -16.67 18.30
N ALA A 421 25.75 -16.34 17.63
CA ALA A 421 24.48 -17.07 17.70
C ALA A 421 24.33 -18.17 16.64
N ALA A 422 24.99 -18.03 15.49
CA ALA A 422 24.91 -19.01 14.39
C ALA A 422 25.67 -20.32 14.68
N GLY A 423 26.63 -20.31 15.61
CA GLY A 423 27.53 -21.45 15.90
C GLY A 423 27.12 -22.37 17.05
N ARG A 424 26.02 -22.11 17.78
CA ARG A 424 25.59 -22.93 18.92
C ARG A 424 24.23 -23.57 18.69
N GLY A 425 24.21 -24.58 17.83
CA GLY A 425 22.98 -25.22 17.35
C GLY A 425 22.25 -26.17 18.32
N ASP A 426 22.89 -26.64 19.38
CA ASP A 426 22.27 -27.59 20.30
C ASP A 426 21.93 -26.96 21.63
N GLY A 427 20.60 -26.81 21.90
CA GLY A 427 20.06 -26.32 23.17
C GLY A 427 19.32 -25.01 23.14
N ALA A 428 19.18 -24.35 21.99
CA ALA A 428 18.38 -23.16 21.88
C ALA A 428 16.86 -23.47 21.94
N VAL A 429 16.13 -22.66 22.73
CA VAL A 429 14.68 -22.79 22.90
C VAL A 429 13.96 -21.51 22.51
N VAL A 430 12.71 -21.65 22.12
CA VAL A 430 11.79 -20.52 21.86
C VAL A 430 11.53 -19.78 23.17
N ASP A 431 11.57 -18.46 23.16
CA ASP A 431 11.25 -17.64 24.35
C ASP A 431 9.86 -18.02 24.86
N PRO A 432 9.72 -18.35 26.16
CA PRO A 432 8.44 -18.78 26.74
C PRO A 432 7.36 -17.71 26.73
N ALA A 433 7.69 -16.44 26.54
CA ALA A 433 6.74 -15.33 26.46
C ALA A 433 6.27 -15.01 25.01
N VAL A 434 6.79 -15.76 24.04
CA VAL A 434 6.40 -15.58 22.64
C VAL A 434 4.95 -16.00 22.41
N VAL A 435 4.23 -15.19 21.64
CA VAL A 435 2.88 -15.47 21.20
C VAL A 435 2.73 -15.16 19.72
N LEU A 436 2.27 -16.12 18.94
CA LEU A 436 1.88 -15.96 17.55
C LEU A 436 0.41 -15.57 17.49
N GLN A 437 0.12 -14.39 17.00
CA GLN A 437 -1.24 -13.92 16.78
C GLN A 437 -1.76 -14.32 15.41
N THR A 438 -2.75 -15.17 15.39
CA THR A 438 -3.45 -15.64 14.20
C THR A 438 -4.81 -14.94 14.08
N GLY A 439 -4.90 -13.89 13.27
CA GLY A 439 -6.17 -13.17 13.11
C GLY A 439 -6.55 -12.27 14.29
N VAL A 440 -7.86 -12.17 14.59
CA VAL A 440 -8.43 -11.16 15.51
C VAL A 440 -8.31 -11.52 17.00
N THR A 441 -7.94 -12.76 17.32
CA THR A 441 -7.96 -13.25 18.72
C THR A 441 -6.63 -12.95 19.39
N ILE A 442 -6.66 -12.14 20.44
CA ILE A 442 -5.49 -11.89 21.29
C ILE A 442 -5.47 -12.93 22.40
N PRO A 443 -4.35 -13.62 22.63
CA PRO A 443 -4.20 -14.53 23.77
C PRO A 443 -4.43 -13.81 25.11
N LEU A 444 -5.01 -14.52 26.07
CA LEU A 444 -5.39 -13.98 27.39
C LEU A 444 -4.23 -13.25 28.11
N GLY A 445 -3.00 -13.76 28.02
CA GLY A 445 -1.82 -13.11 28.59
C GLY A 445 -1.49 -11.74 28.02
N MET A 446 -1.97 -11.42 26.82
CA MET A 446 -1.77 -10.14 26.14
C MET A 446 -2.99 -9.21 26.23
N ALA A 447 -4.12 -9.69 26.76
CA ALA A 447 -5.36 -8.91 26.85
C ALA A 447 -5.19 -7.58 27.62
N ARG A 448 -4.32 -7.54 28.62
CA ARG A 448 -4.01 -6.32 29.38
C ARG A 448 -3.40 -5.21 28.54
N ARG A 449 -2.78 -5.56 27.40
CA ARG A 449 -2.14 -4.63 26.45
C ARG A 449 -3.00 -4.43 25.18
N ALA A 450 -4.21 -4.94 25.19
CA ALA A 450 -5.13 -4.99 24.05
C ALA A 450 -5.52 -3.63 23.47
N ARG A 451 -5.43 -2.54 24.26
CA ARG A 451 -5.76 -1.18 23.80
C ARG A 451 -4.93 -0.69 22.60
N PHE A 452 -3.78 -1.32 22.34
CA PHE A 452 -2.94 -1.04 21.19
C PHE A 452 -3.18 -1.96 20.01
N ARG A 453 -4.03 -2.95 20.17
CA ARG A 453 -4.35 -3.95 19.17
C ARG A 453 -4.71 -3.35 17.82
N ASP A 454 -5.59 -2.34 17.81
CA ASP A 454 -6.11 -1.76 16.57
C ASP A 454 -5.03 -1.09 15.71
N ARG A 455 -3.87 -0.77 16.28
CA ARG A 455 -2.73 -0.21 15.57
C ARG A 455 -1.90 -1.27 14.84
N PHE A 456 -2.05 -2.52 15.27
CA PHE A 456 -1.33 -3.68 14.74
C PHE A 456 -2.25 -4.64 13.97
N LEU A 457 -3.53 -4.29 13.85
CA LEU A 457 -4.47 -5.04 13.01
C LEU A 457 -4.14 -4.82 11.55
N THR A 458 -3.34 -5.73 11.06
CA THR A 458 -3.07 -5.91 9.64
C THR A 458 -3.60 -7.25 9.22
N GLY A 459 -3.71 -7.51 7.94
CA GLY A 459 -4.05 -8.83 7.43
C GLY A 459 -2.98 -9.88 7.68
N HIS A 460 -1.79 -9.47 8.17
CA HIS A 460 -0.65 -10.35 8.39
C HIS A 460 -0.60 -10.88 9.83
N PRO A 461 -0.06 -12.07 10.05
CA PRO A 461 0.20 -12.56 11.39
C PRO A 461 1.29 -11.75 12.08
N LEU A 462 1.19 -11.62 13.39
CA LEU A 462 2.16 -10.96 14.24
C LEU A 462 2.71 -11.94 15.26
N LEU A 463 4.01 -11.90 15.44
CA LEU A 463 4.69 -12.55 16.55
C LEU A 463 4.94 -11.51 17.64
N TRP A 464 4.49 -11.78 18.84
CA TRP A 464 4.70 -10.91 20.00
C TRP A 464 5.71 -11.52 20.96
N THR A 465 6.57 -10.71 21.51
CA THR A 465 7.42 -11.08 22.64
C THR A 465 7.50 -9.96 23.65
N ASP A 466 7.61 -10.31 24.93
CA ASP A 466 8.00 -9.35 25.96
C ASP A 466 9.52 -9.18 25.93
N ASP A 467 9.99 -7.95 25.92
CA ASP A 467 11.39 -7.66 26.14
C ASP A 467 11.71 -7.92 27.63
N PRO A 468 12.61 -8.87 27.96
CA PRO A 468 12.92 -9.18 29.35
C PRO A 468 13.64 -8.07 30.10
N GLU A 469 14.23 -7.10 29.40
CA GLU A 469 14.96 -5.97 30.00
C GLU A 469 14.03 -4.82 30.36
N THR A 470 13.09 -4.50 29.50
CA THR A 470 12.18 -3.37 29.68
C THR A 470 10.76 -3.76 30.08
N GLY A 471 10.40 -5.03 29.94
CA GLY A 471 9.05 -5.53 30.08
C GLY A 471 8.08 -5.02 29.00
N ALA A 472 8.60 -4.37 27.96
CA ALA A 472 7.81 -3.86 26.86
C ALA A 472 7.38 -4.98 25.92
N LEU A 473 6.14 -4.91 25.45
CA LEU A 473 5.63 -5.80 24.43
C LEU A 473 6.13 -5.36 23.07
N VAL A 474 6.85 -6.24 22.36
CA VAL A 474 7.44 -5.97 21.05
C VAL A 474 6.77 -6.82 19.99
N PRO A 475 6.08 -6.23 19.01
CA PRO A 475 5.52 -6.94 17.90
C PRO A 475 6.53 -7.14 16.78
N PHE A 476 6.50 -8.31 16.16
CA PHE A 476 7.25 -8.62 14.95
C PHE A 476 6.29 -8.98 13.84
N TRP A 477 6.54 -8.42 12.68
CA TRP A 477 5.81 -8.73 11.47
C TRP A 477 6.27 -10.07 10.91
N VAL A 478 5.32 -10.95 10.58
CA VAL A 478 5.58 -12.29 10.06
C VAL A 478 5.20 -12.35 8.60
N ARG A 479 6.09 -12.82 7.73
CA ARG A 479 5.76 -13.08 6.34
C ARG A 479 4.79 -14.25 6.25
N PHE A 480 3.89 -14.22 5.27
CA PHE A 480 2.92 -15.29 5.09
C PHE A 480 3.56 -16.66 4.85
N GLU A 481 4.64 -16.70 4.09
CA GLU A 481 5.37 -17.93 3.83
C GLU A 481 5.99 -18.58 5.08
N ASP A 482 6.30 -17.77 6.10
CA ASP A 482 6.90 -18.24 7.35
C ASP A 482 5.84 -18.64 8.40
N PHE A 483 4.59 -18.23 8.18
CA PHE A 483 3.51 -18.43 9.15
C PHE A 483 3.29 -19.89 9.55
N TRP A 484 3.30 -20.80 8.58
CA TRP A 484 3.06 -22.22 8.83
C TRP A 484 4.17 -22.85 9.65
N ALA A 485 5.43 -22.52 9.35
CA ALA A 485 6.55 -22.97 10.15
C ALA A 485 6.48 -22.43 11.59
N LEU A 486 6.03 -21.18 11.76
CA LEU A 486 5.90 -20.56 13.07
C LEU A 486 4.73 -21.11 13.89
N ARG A 487 3.71 -21.68 13.28
CA ARG A 487 2.65 -22.41 14.00
C ARG A 487 3.12 -23.67 14.70
N GLU A 488 4.21 -24.25 14.22
CA GLU A 488 4.80 -25.47 14.79
C GLU A 488 5.69 -25.18 16.01
N ILE A 489 6.04 -23.92 16.29
CA ILE A 489 6.85 -23.58 17.45
C ILE A 489 6.04 -23.68 18.75
N THR A 490 6.70 -24.15 19.80
CA THR A 490 6.13 -24.21 21.15
C THR A 490 6.96 -23.34 22.08
N PRO A 491 6.38 -22.32 22.75
CA PRO A 491 7.08 -21.50 23.74
C PRO A 491 7.79 -22.36 24.78
N GLY A 492 9.04 -22.02 25.07
CA GLY A 492 9.89 -22.75 26.02
C GLY A 492 10.47 -24.08 25.53
N ARG A 493 10.25 -24.45 24.25
CA ARG A 493 10.76 -25.69 23.68
C ARG A 493 11.76 -25.42 22.53
N PRO A 494 12.63 -26.38 22.20
CA PRO A 494 13.44 -26.33 20.99
C PRO A 494 12.56 -26.22 19.73
N LEU A 495 13.13 -25.68 18.65
CA LEU A 495 12.47 -25.69 17.34
C LEU A 495 12.25 -27.12 16.83
N PRO A 496 11.16 -27.37 16.08
CA PRO A 496 10.90 -28.66 15.47
C PRO A 496 12.05 -29.13 14.56
N PRO A 497 12.26 -30.44 14.40
CA PRO A 497 13.18 -30.96 13.39
C PRO A 497 12.85 -30.46 11.98
N GLY A 498 13.85 -30.08 11.21
CA GLY A 498 13.67 -29.58 9.84
C GLY A 498 13.15 -28.12 9.76
N PHE A 499 13.12 -27.40 10.87
CA PHE A 499 12.73 -25.98 10.86
C PHE A 499 13.63 -25.15 9.93
N PRO A 500 13.08 -24.24 9.08
CA PRO A 500 13.85 -23.54 8.06
C PRO A 500 15.06 -22.79 8.63
N PRO A 501 16.29 -23.03 8.14
CA PRO A 501 17.51 -22.44 8.72
C PRO A 501 17.52 -20.91 8.73
N GLY A 502 17.05 -20.28 7.65
CA GLY A 502 16.97 -18.83 7.56
C GLY A 502 15.98 -18.24 8.56
N LEU A 503 14.86 -18.92 8.80
CA LEU A 503 13.86 -18.50 9.79
C LEU A 503 14.39 -18.68 11.22
N ARG A 504 15.19 -19.72 11.46
CA ARG A 504 15.92 -19.90 12.73
C ARG A 504 16.83 -18.70 13.04
N GLY A 505 17.63 -18.25 12.06
CA GLY A 505 18.50 -17.09 12.19
C GLY A 505 17.71 -15.81 12.50
N ALA A 506 16.57 -15.61 11.82
CA ALA A 506 15.70 -14.47 12.07
C ALA A 506 15.08 -14.48 13.48
N LEU A 507 14.64 -15.65 13.98
CA LEU A 507 14.14 -15.82 15.36
C LEU A 507 15.23 -15.51 16.40
N ALA A 508 16.47 -15.96 16.15
CA ALA A 508 17.60 -15.67 17.02
C ALA A 508 17.94 -14.17 17.04
N GLY A 509 18.02 -13.53 15.88
CA GLY A 509 18.26 -12.10 15.74
C GLY A 509 17.14 -11.23 16.38
N ALA A 510 15.91 -11.70 16.32
CA ALA A 510 14.77 -11.08 16.99
C ALA A 510 14.74 -11.36 18.52
N GLY A 511 15.63 -12.24 19.04
CA GLY A 511 15.66 -12.66 20.43
C GLY A 511 14.47 -13.51 20.86
N VAL A 512 13.81 -14.12 19.88
CA VAL A 512 12.73 -15.11 20.07
C VAL A 512 13.30 -16.50 20.33
N LEU A 513 14.50 -16.77 19.83
CA LEU A 513 15.23 -18.00 20.03
C LEU A 513 16.54 -17.72 20.76
N GLY A 514 16.79 -18.45 21.82
CA GLY A 514 18.00 -18.28 22.62
C GLY A 514 18.31 -19.48 23.52
N PRO A 515 19.43 -19.47 24.26
CA PRO A 515 19.76 -20.52 25.20
C PRO A 515 18.69 -20.75 26.25
N VAL A 516 18.61 -21.98 26.76
CA VAL A 516 17.75 -22.30 27.91
C VAL A 516 18.09 -21.39 29.09
N GLY A 517 17.08 -20.74 29.67
CA GLY A 517 17.25 -19.84 30.80
C GLY A 517 17.70 -18.40 30.43
N GLU A 518 17.94 -18.10 29.18
CA GLU A 518 18.39 -16.77 28.72
C GLU A 518 17.42 -15.66 29.16
N ARG A 519 16.12 -15.85 29.03
CA ARG A 519 15.14 -14.89 29.51
C ARG A 519 15.31 -14.59 31.01
N ARG A 520 15.46 -15.64 31.83
CA ARG A 520 15.65 -15.46 33.28
C ARG A 520 16.95 -14.72 33.60
N ARG A 521 18.03 -15.06 32.89
CA ARG A 521 19.33 -14.40 33.02
C ARG A 521 19.23 -12.91 32.66
N ARG A 522 18.61 -12.57 31.53
CA ARG A 522 18.44 -11.19 31.07
C ARG A 522 17.55 -10.39 32.02
N THR A 523 16.45 -10.97 32.51
CA THR A 523 15.58 -10.34 33.51
C THR A 523 16.33 -10.02 34.78
N ALA A 524 17.16 -10.95 35.31
CA ALA A 524 17.94 -10.72 36.51
C ALA A 524 18.99 -9.60 36.33
N LEU A 525 19.67 -9.57 35.17
CA LEU A 525 20.62 -8.49 34.87
C LEU A 525 19.90 -7.13 34.77
N ALA A 526 18.74 -7.09 34.12
CA ALA A 526 17.94 -5.87 34.01
C ALA A 526 17.42 -5.41 35.39
N ASP A 527 16.99 -6.33 36.25
CA ASP A 527 16.53 -6.00 37.59
C ASP A 527 17.65 -5.37 38.42
N ALA A 528 18.88 -5.88 38.32
CA ALA A 528 20.06 -5.31 38.99
C ALA A 528 20.38 -3.91 38.43
N ALA A 529 20.40 -3.75 37.10
CA ALA A 529 20.66 -2.45 36.47
C ALA A 529 19.58 -1.41 36.78
N VAL A 530 18.31 -1.81 36.82
CA VAL A 530 17.21 -0.91 37.22
C VAL A 530 17.34 -0.49 38.70
N ALA A 531 17.74 -1.41 39.56
CA ALA A 531 17.95 -1.06 40.99
C ALA A 531 19.09 -0.04 41.16
N GLU A 532 20.20 -0.21 40.45
CA GLU A 532 21.32 0.73 40.43
C GLU A 532 20.89 2.10 39.86
N ALA A 533 20.23 2.14 38.71
CA ALA A 533 19.72 3.36 38.08
C ALA A 533 18.68 4.08 38.97
N ALA A 534 17.82 3.34 39.67
CA ALA A 534 16.87 3.91 40.61
C ALA A 534 17.58 4.57 41.81
N ALA A 535 18.65 3.96 42.34
CA ALA A 535 19.46 4.55 43.40
C ALA A 535 20.22 5.80 42.91
N GLU A 536 20.70 5.82 41.68
CA GLU A 536 21.29 7.00 41.04
C GLU A 536 20.25 8.12 40.88
N PHE A 537 19.08 7.82 40.34
CA PHE A 537 17.99 8.78 40.19
C PHE A 537 17.55 9.40 41.53
N ALA A 538 17.43 8.58 42.55
CA ALA A 538 17.05 9.05 43.87
C ALA A 538 18.11 10.03 44.50
N ARG A 539 19.39 9.94 44.10
CA ARG A 539 20.45 10.82 44.56
C ARG A 539 20.56 12.11 43.74
N SER A 540 20.44 12.03 42.45
CA SER A 540 20.82 13.12 41.52
C SER A 540 19.66 13.65 40.65
N ASP A 541 18.47 13.10 40.79
CA ASP A 541 17.34 13.37 39.89
C ASP A 541 17.63 13.06 38.40
N VAL A 542 18.68 12.30 38.12
CA VAL A 542 19.11 11.89 36.78
C VAL A 542 19.64 10.46 36.87
N CYS A 543 19.32 9.62 35.89
CA CYS A 543 20.01 8.34 35.67
C CYS A 543 20.11 7.99 34.20
N GLY A 544 21.19 7.31 33.83
CA GLY A 544 21.36 6.69 32.53
C GLY A 544 20.61 5.37 32.43
N MET A 545 20.08 5.09 31.29
CA MET A 545 19.54 3.79 30.95
C MET A 545 20.27 3.29 29.69
N GLY A 546 20.76 2.08 29.75
CA GLY A 546 21.32 1.44 28.57
C GLY A 546 20.30 1.30 27.44
N ARG A 547 20.50 0.34 26.60
CA ARG A 547 19.64 0.09 25.45
C ARG A 547 18.17 -0.08 25.82
N LEU A 548 17.35 0.93 25.54
CA LEU A 548 15.91 0.93 25.84
C LEU A 548 15.10 0.20 24.74
N VAL A 549 15.62 0.17 23.54
CA VAL A 549 15.07 -0.56 22.38
C VAL A 549 16.18 -1.32 21.69
N ARG A 550 15.86 -2.44 21.06
CA ARG A 550 16.84 -3.25 20.30
C ARG A 550 17.38 -2.46 19.12
N PRO A 551 18.65 -2.70 18.69
CA PRO A 551 19.28 -1.96 17.60
C PRO A 551 18.41 -1.93 16.32
N GLY A 552 17.93 -3.07 15.85
CA GLY A 552 17.08 -3.13 14.66
C GLY A 552 15.78 -2.33 14.80
N HIS A 553 15.13 -2.33 15.98
CA HIS A 553 13.94 -1.51 16.22
C HIS A 553 14.26 -0.02 16.25
N ARG A 554 15.42 0.35 16.82
CA ARG A 554 15.91 1.72 16.85
C ARG A 554 16.12 2.27 15.44
N GLU A 555 16.82 1.50 14.60
CA GLU A 555 17.08 1.87 13.21
C GLU A 555 15.80 2.04 12.43
N ALA A 556 14.84 1.14 12.63
CA ALA A 556 13.55 1.22 11.99
C ALA A 556 12.73 2.44 12.46
N LEU A 557 12.78 2.78 13.75
CA LEU A 557 12.13 3.99 14.27
C LEU A 557 12.76 5.24 13.66
N LEU A 558 14.09 5.30 13.60
CA LEU A 558 14.80 6.42 12.99
C LEU A 558 14.40 6.62 11.55
N ASP A 559 14.48 5.58 10.73
CA ASP A 559 14.10 5.62 9.32
C ASP A 559 12.61 5.98 9.13
N TYR A 560 11.73 5.45 9.97
CA TYR A 560 10.31 5.80 9.95
C TYR A 560 10.09 7.30 10.17
N TYR A 561 10.74 7.90 11.17
CA TYR A 561 10.57 9.33 11.45
C TYR A 561 11.23 10.21 10.38
N GLU A 562 12.41 9.85 9.88
CA GLU A 562 13.05 10.59 8.78
C GLU A 562 12.19 10.59 7.52
N ARG A 563 11.52 9.48 7.22
CA ARG A 563 10.56 9.42 6.10
C ARG A 563 9.33 10.27 6.35
N LEU A 564 8.78 10.28 7.56
CA LEU A 564 7.65 11.17 7.89
C LEU A 564 8.03 12.64 7.73
N ILE A 565 9.23 13.03 8.16
CA ILE A 565 9.75 14.38 7.96
C ILE A 565 9.89 14.70 6.47
N ALA A 566 10.44 13.77 5.69
CA ALA A 566 10.61 13.92 4.24
C ALA A 566 9.29 14.07 3.47
N THR A 567 8.15 13.69 4.04
CA THR A 567 6.83 13.96 3.43
C THR A 567 6.47 15.45 3.42
N GLY A 568 7.20 16.29 4.14
CA GLY A 568 6.90 17.72 4.30
C GLY A 568 5.65 18.02 5.16
N SER A 569 5.08 16.99 5.80
CA SER A 569 3.89 17.16 6.64
C SER A 569 4.19 17.65 8.05
N TRP A 570 5.46 17.61 8.47
CA TRP A 570 5.92 18.09 9.76
C TRP A 570 6.50 19.50 9.63
N PRO A 571 6.06 20.47 10.43
CA PRO A 571 6.63 21.81 10.40
C PRO A 571 8.05 21.81 11.00
N LEU A 572 8.95 22.57 10.38
CA LEU A 572 10.24 22.89 10.96
C LEU A 572 10.09 24.08 11.91
N GLY A 573 10.54 23.91 13.13
CA GLY A 573 10.45 24.91 14.19
C GLY A 573 9.18 24.82 15.01
N ASP A 574 9.34 25.02 16.30
CA ASP A 574 8.26 25.16 17.27
C ASP A 574 8.51 26.40 18.17
N ALA A 575 7.69 26.57 19.19
CA ALA A 575 7.81 27.72 20.10
C ALA A 575 9.15 27.80 20.88
N GLN A 576 9.87 26.68 20.99
CA GLN A 576 11.09 26.55 21.79
C GLN A 576 12.35 26.47 20.92
N VAL A 577 12.29 25.74 19.77
CA VAL A 577 13.48 25.49 18.93
C VAL A 577 13.13 25.68 17.45
N LYS A 578 13.79 26.65 16.80
CA LYS A 578 13.54 26.95 15.37
C LYS A 578 14.03 25.86 14.41
N GLY A 579 15.10 25.17 14.74
CA GLY A 579 15.73 24.12 13.91
C GLY A 579 15.29 22.70 14.26
N ARG A 580 14.06 22.47 14.72
CA ARG A 580 13.58 21.18 15.18
C ARG A 580 12.27 20.80 14.48
N TYR A 581 12.20 19.61 13.90
CA TYR A 581 10.92 19.00 13.58
C TYR A 581 10.36 18.34 14.85
N GLY A 582 9.09 18.60 15.16
CA GLY A 582 8.46 18.11 16.37
C GLY A 582 7.05 17.57 16.14
N TRP A 583 6.69 16.49 16.84
CA TRP A 583 5.34 15.94 16.78
C TRP A 583 4.90 15.36 18.13
N TYR A 584 3.76 15.84 18.63
CA TYR A 584 3.17 15.35 19.88
C TYR A 584 2.40 14.06 19.67
N ASN A 585 2.59 13.10 20.56
CA ASN A 585 1.79 11.88 20.64
C ASN A 585 1.68 11.11 19.31
N GLU A 586 2.79 11.09 18.54
CA GLU A 586 2.84 10.25 17.35
C GLU A 586 2.56 8.78 17.73
N SER A 587 1.92 8.03 16.85
CA SER A 587 1.32 6.75 17.18
C SER A 587 2.29 5.70 17.72
N LEU A 588 3.50 5.60 17.13
CA LEU A 588 4.52 4.65 17.58
C LEU A 588 5.21 5.13 18.83
N SER A 589 5.55 6.41 18.92
CA SER A 589 6.11 6.97 20.15
C SER A 589 5.17 6.77 21.33
N ARG A 590 3.86 6.96 21.16
CA ARG A 590 2.86 6.65 22.21
C ARG A 590 2.81 5.17 22.58
N PHE A 591 2.98 4.27 21.63
CA PHE A 591 3.01 2.85 21.94
C PHE A 591 4.15 2.52 22.91
N PHE A 592 5.37 2.93 22.60
CA PHE A 592 6.52 2.73 23.49
C PHE A 592 6.38 3.50 24.80
N HIS A 593 5.92 4.74 24.76
CA HIS A 593 5.66 5.57 25.93
C HIS A 593 4.80 4.84 26.98
N HIS A 594 3.73 4.22 26.54
CA HIS A 594 2.88 3.44 27.43
C HIS A 594 3.52 2.13 27.92
N GLN A 595 4.37 1.51 27.10
CA GLN A 595 5.04 0.27 27.47
C GLN A 595 6.12 0.49 28.54
N PHE A 596 6.83 1.61 28.50
CA PHE A 596 7.89 1.92 29.46
C PHE A 596 7.39 2.46 30.80
N GLY A 597 6.10 2.69 30.98
CA GLY A 597 5.56 3.24 32.25
C GLY A 597 5.90 2.42 33.49
N THR A 598 5.95 1.09 33.38
CA THR A 598 6.35 0.21 34.48
C THR A 598 7.82 0.37 34.80
N LEU A 599 8.71 0.45 33.82
CA LEU A 599 10.14 0.69 34.00
C LEU A 599 10.37 2.04 34.70
N VAL A 600 9.75 3.11 34.19
CA VAL A 600 9.88 4.45 34.75
C VAL A 600 9.32 4.50 36.19
N SER A 601 8.25 3.79 36.50
CA SER A 601 7.72 3.68 37.86
C SER A 601 8.76 3.05 38.84
N ARG A 602 9.50 2.04 38.37
CA ARG A 602 10.56 1.39 39.14
C ARG A 602 11.73 2.35 39.36
N LEU A 603 12.16 3.10 38.35
CA LEU A 603 13.25 4.07 38.42
C LEU A 603 12.90 5.27 39.30
N ALA A 604 11.69 5.78 39.20
CA ALA A 604 11.19 6.90 39.97
C ALA A 604 10.85 6.54 41.45
N GLY A 605 10.85 5.24 41.77
CA GLY A 605 10.48 4.75 43.11
C GLY A 605 9.02 4.96 43.50
N ARG A 606 8.14 5.32 42.53
CA ARG A 606 6.70 5.54 42.75
C ARG A 606 5.91 5.26 41.45
N PRO A 607 4.62 4.93 41.55
CA PRO A 607 3.77 4.74 40.36
C PRO A 607 3.72 6.02 39.54
N VAL A 608 3.97 5.89 38.23
CA VAL A 608 3.80 6.96 37.25
C VAL A 608 2.82 6.57 36.14
N ARG A 609 2.28 7.57 35.46
CA ARG A 609 1.47 7.39 34.29
C ARG A 609 1.99 8.26 33.12
N PRO A 610 1.82 7.78 31.88
CA PRO A 610 2.19 8.56 30.71
C PRO A 610 1.41 9.88 30.65
N SER A 611 2.10 10.97 30.39
CA SER A 611 1.53 12.28 30.08
C SER A 611 1.42 12.43 28.56
N TYR A 612 2.52 12.82 27.90
CA TYR A 612 2.59 12.85 26.44
C TYR A 612 3.97 12.42 25.95
N SER A 613 4.05 12.01 24.70
CA SER A 613 5.31 11.74 24.00
C SER A 613 5.59 12.82 22.96
N TYR A 614 6.87 13.07 22.67
CA TYR A 614 7.28 14.04 21.67
C TYR A 614 8.42 13.49 20.84
N VAL A 615 8.25 13.48 19.51
CA VAL A 615 9.34 13.20 18.58
C VAL A 615 10.09 14.48 18.35
N SER A 616 11.41 14.48 18.53
CA SER A 616 12.27 15.64 18.47
C SER A 616 13.42 15.38 17.51
N ALA A 617 13.36 15.95 16.30
CA ALA A 617 14.39 15.78 15.29
C ALA A 617 15.05 17.12 14.95
N TYR A 618 16.22 17.35 15.55
CA TYR A 618 17.01 18.56 15.38
C TYR A 618 17.80 18.56 14.09
N ARG A 619 18.03 19.75 13.55
CA ARG A 619 18.87 20.03 12.38
C ARG A 619 19.95 21.05 12.73
N GLY A 620 21.03 21.08 11.98
CA GLY A 620 22.18 21.98 12.20
C GLY A 620 21.76 23.41 12.56
N GLY A 621 22.46 24.03 13.48
CA GLY A 621 22.15 25.34 14.06
C GLY A 621 21.05 25.34 15.13
N ALA A 622 20.36 24.22 15.38
CA ALA A 622 19.35 24.14 16.43
C ALA A 622 19.97 24.27 17.83
N VAL A 623 19.33 25.03 18.68
CA VAL A 623 19.72 25.26 20.09
C VAL A 623 18.52 24.94 20.97
N LEU A 624 18.74 24.25 22.05
CA LEU A 624 17.75 24.11 23.13
C LEU A 624 18.20 24.95 24.31
N ASP A 625 17.53 26.07 24.52
CA ASP A 625 17.85 26.98 25.60
C ASP A 625 17.69 26.33 26.99
N ARG A 626 18.45 26.80 27.96
CA ARG A 626 18.38 26.31 29.33
C ARG A 626 17.00 26.57 29.95
N HIS A 627 16.31 25.51 30.36
CA HIS A 627 14.97 25.55 30.92
C HIS A 627 14.71 24.39 31.88
N VAL A 628 13.61 24.43 32.58
CA VAL A 628 12.97 23.29 33.22
C VAL A 628 11.67 22.98 32.49
N ASP A 629 11.28 21.73 32.54
CA ASP A 629 10.03 21.30 31.94
C ASP A 629 8.80 21.80 32.72
N ARG A 630 7.64 21.79 32.05
CA ARG A 630 6.34 22.11 32.68
C ARG A 630 5.87 20.95 33.58
N GLU A 631 4.89 21.24 34.44
CA GLU A 631 4.36 20.29 35.44
C GLU A 631 3.94 18.91 34.87
N GLN A 632 3.59 18.84 33.59
CA GLN A 632 3.22 17.59 32.91
C GLN A 632 4.42 16.70 32.51
N CYS A 633 5.62 17.15 32.79
CA CYS A 633 6.89 16.47 32.48
C CYS A 633 7.73 16.24 33.74
N GLU A 634 7.10 15.81 34.84
CA GLU A 634 7.84 15.61 36.08
C GLU A 634 8.99 14.61 35.95
N TYR A 635 8.74 13.57 35.12
CA TYR A 635 9.78 12.62 34.74
C TYR A 635 9.88 12.60 33.21
N THR A 636 11.06 12.91 32.68
CA THR A 636 11.34 12.95 31.25
C THR A 636 12.36 11.88 30.88
N VAL A 637 12.00 10.99 29.98
CA VAL A 637 12.92 10.05 29.35
C VAL A 637 13.28 10.59 27.97
N SER A 638 14.58 10.83 27.74
CA SER A 638 15.12 11.16 26.41
C SER A 638 15.81 9.95 25.82
N LEU A 639 15.23 9.34 24.80
CA LEU A 639 15.78 8.19 24.07
C LEU A 639 16.39 8.67 22.75
N LEU A 640 17.70 8.51 22.58
CA LEU A 640 18.37 8.82 21.31
C LEU A 640 18.11 7.71 20.27
N LEU A 641 17.50 8.06 19.14
CA LEU A 641 17.35 7.14 18.01
C LEU A 641 18.57 7.15 17.10
N GLY A 642 19.11 8.33 16.80
CA GLY A 642 20.28 8.46 15.97
C GLY A 642 20.71 9.90 15.77
N GLU A 643 21.95 10.05 15.40
CA GLU A 643 22.58 11.32 15.05
C GLU A 643 23.59 11.11 13.94
N SER A 644 23.81 12.12 13.13
CA SER A 644 24.75 12.06 12.01
C SER A 644 25.18 13.45 11.58
N GLY A 645 26.32 13.54 10.87
CA GLY A 645 26.83 14.76 10.28
C GLY A 645 28.19 15.20 10.84
N PRO A 646 28.78 16.27 10.28
CA PRO A 646 30.10 16.75 10.69
C PRO A 646 30.08 17.40 12.08
N GLY A 647 31.13 17.15 12.88
CA GLY A 647 31.28 17.77 14.20
C GLY A 647 30.43 17.14 15.31
N ILE A 648 29.84 15.95 15.04
CA ILE A 648 29.02 15.19 16.02
C ILE A 648 29.64 13.82 16.33
N GLU A 649 30.88 13.58 15.94
CA GLU A 649 31.58 12.30 16.11
C GLU A 649 31.71 11.91 17.60
N GLY A 650 31.71 12.87 18.49
CA GLY A 650 31.72 12.69 19.96
C GLY A 650 30.35 12.67 20.60
N GLY A 651 29.26 12.78 19.82
CA GLY A 651 27.88 12.93 20.28
C GLY A 651 27.51 14.39 20.63
N TRP A 652 26.20 14.68 20.59
CA TRP A 652 25.66 16.00 20.93
C TRP A 652 25.17 16.01 22.37
N PRO A 653 25.86 16.76 23.30
CA PRO A 653 25.63 16.65 24.72
C PRO A 653 24.26 17.19 25.15
N LEU A 654 23.63 16.50 26.10
CA LEU A 654 22.59 17.04 26.95
C LEU A 654 23.24 17.54 28.21
N LEU A 655 23.11 18.83 28.48
CA LEU A 655 23.66 19.50 29.66
C LEU A 655 22.56 19.59 30.74
N LEU A 656 22.90 19.23 31.98
CA LEU A 656 21.95 19.21 33.10
C LEU A 656 22.60 19.84 34.34
N ASP A 657 21.82 20.64 35.06
CA ASP A 657 22.22 21.19 36.35
C ASP A 657 21.50 20.45 37.47
N THR A 658 22.19 19.56 38.13
CA THR A 658 21.67 18.81 39.27
C THR A 658 22.02 19.46 40.58
N ALA A 659 21.43 19.02 41.68
CA ALA A 659 21.82 19.47 43.04
C ALA A 659 23.29 19.17 43.36
N HIS A 660 23.96 18.30 42.63
CA HIS A 660 25.36 17.91 42.81
C HIS A 660 26.31 18.60 41.81
N GLY A 661 25.80 19.53 40.99
CA GLY A 661 26.57 20.29 40.01
C GLY A 661 26.11 20.03 38.55
N SER A 662 26.73 20.78 37.65
CA SER A 662 26.47 20.65 36.21
C SER A 662 27.14 19.41 35.65
N MET A 663 26.43 18.69 34.81
CA MET A 663 26.91 17.50 34.11
C MET A 663 26.63 17.59 32.62
N SER A 664 27.49 16.94 31.84
CA SER A 664 27.35 16.80 30.38
C SER A 664 27.16 15.32 30.06
N LEU A 665 26.00 14.97 29.49
CA LEU A 665 25.70 13.60 29.12
C LEU A 665 25.72 13.44 27.61
N ILE A 666 26.50 12.49 27.14
CA ILE A 666 26.52 12.05 25.75
C ILE A 666 25.83 10.69 25.67
N GLN A 667 24.78 10.60 24.90
CA GLN A 667 24.03 9.37 24.65
C GLN A 667 24.56 8.69 23.39
N ARG A 668 24.65 7.38 23.41
CA ARG A 668 24.80 6.59 22.19
C ARG A 668 23.43 6.25 21.61
N PRO A 669 23.31 6.03 20.30
CA PRO A 669 22.05 5.61 19.71
C PRO A 669 21.46 4.35 20.39
N GLY A 670 20.22 4.46 20.88
CA GLY A 670 19.52 3.44 21.67
C GLY A 670 19.57 3.64 23.18
N GLU A 671 20.50 4.47 23.69
CA GLU A 671 20.54 4.84 25.10
C GLU A 671 19.50 5.90 25.44
N ALA A 672 19.04 5.85 26.67
CA ALA A 672 18.11 6.84 27.22
C ALA A 672 18.62 7.44 28.55
N VAL A 673 18.12 8.61 28.85
CA VAL A 673 18.35 9.31 30.12
C VAL A 673 16.98 9.63 30.72
N LEU A 674 16.79 9.26 31.98
CA LEU A 674 15.67 9.72 32.79
C LEU A 674 16.14 10.88 33.67
N PHE A 675 15.40 11.98 33.68
CA PHE A 675 15.64 13.09 34.57
C PHE A 675 14.33 13.69 35.10
N ALA A 676 14.42 14.36 36.27
CA ALA A 676 13.30 15.09 36.87
C ALA A 676 13.09 16.41 36.11
N GLY A 677 12.29 16.40 35.05
CA GLY A 677 12.17 17.51 34.10
C GLY A 677 11.76 18.85 34.74
N THR A 678 10.91 18.81 35.77
CA THR A 678 10.44 20.00 36.47
C THR A 678 11.48 20.56 37.48
N ARG A 679 12.52 19.80 37.85
CA ARG A 679 13.50 20.17 38.86
C ARG A 679 14.89 20.36 38.29
N VAL A 680 15.26 19.63 37.25
CA VAL A 680 16.61 19.65 36.67
C VAL A 680 16.61 20.58 35.45
N PRO A 681 17.24 21.78 35.54
CA PRO A 681 17.47 22.61 34.38
C PRO A 681 18.33 21.89 33.36
N HIS A 682 17.91 21.93 32.11
CA HIS A 682 18.60 21.23 31.03
C HIS A 682 18.59 22.02 29.73
N TRP A 683 19.58 21.77 28.87
CA TRP A 683 19.76 22.45 27.60
C TRP A 683 20.68 21.66 26.65
N ARG A 684 20.76 22.11 25.42
CA ARG A 684 21.73 21.62 24.45
C ARG A 684 22.38 22.79 23.71
N PRO A 685 23.72 22.80 23.54
CA PRO A 685 24.43 23.82 22.75
C PRO A 685 24.01 23.77 21.30
N PRO A 686 24.45 24.74 20.45
CA PRO A 686 24.17 24.68 19.01
C PRO A 686 24.59 23.34 18.40
N LEU A 687 23.67 22.71 17.69
CA LEU A 687 23.99 21.51 16.91
C LEU A 687 24.87 21.92 15.74
N PRO A 688 26.02 21.28 15.49
CA PRO A 688 26.88 21.63 14.35
C PRO A 688 26.13 21.65 13.03
N ASP A 689 26.49 22.59 12.14
CA ASP A 689 25.87 22.74 10.83
C ASP A 689 26.02 21.47 10.00
N GLY A 690 24.96 21.13 9.26
CA GLY A 690 24.92 19.89 8.48
C GLY A 690 24.66 18.62 9.29
N SER A 691 24.53 18.74 10.63
CA SER A 691 24.27 17.59 11.51
C SER A 691 22.79 17.41 11.84
N THR A 692 22.44 16.21 12.22
CA THR A 692 21.07 15.81 12.64
C THR A 692 21.12 15.05 13.96
N HIS A 693 20.07 15.20 14.78
CA HIS A 693 19.90 14.45 16.01
C HIS A 693 18.42 14.17 16.24
N THR A 694 18.03 12.91 16.33
CA THR A 694 16.62 12.50 16.47
C THR A 694 16.43 11.70 17.75
N SER A 695 15.54 12.20 18.63
CA SER A 695 15.21 11.61 19.92
C SER A 695 13.70 11.45 20.11
N LEU A 696 13.31 10.47 20.93
CA LEU A 696 11.96 10.36 21.48
C LEU A 696 11.98 10.84 22.93
N LEU A 697 11.09 11.77 23.24
CA LEU A 697 10.87 12.24 24.59
C LEU A 697 9.58 11.62 25.13
N PHE A 698 9.67 10.98 26.29
CA PHE A 698 8.54 10.36 26.97
C PHE A 698 8.37 11.03 28.33
N HIS A 699 7.26 11.73 28.50
CA HIS A 699 6.96 12.48 29.71
C HIS A 699 5.96 11.74 30.58
N TYR A 700 6.26 11.65 31.85
CA TYR A 700 5.43 10.98 32.84
C TYR A 700 5.14 11.92 34.02
N VAL A 701 4.02 11.65 34.68
CA VAL A 701 3.59 12.30 35.90
C VAL A 701 3.29 11.23 36.95
N PRO A 702 3.32 11.58 38.25
CA PRO A 702 2.82 10.69 39.29
C PRO A 702 1.43 10.18 38.99
N ALA A 703 1.10 8.96 39.40
CA ALA A 703 -0.20 8.36 39.12
C ALA A 703 -1.37 9.20 39.63
N GLU A 704 -1.18 9.89 40.74
CA GLU A 704 -2.13 10.78 41.41
C GLU A 704 -2.19 12.21 40.86
N PHE A 705 -1.44 12.53 39.78
CA PHE A 705 -1.43 13.88 39.19
C PHE A 705 -2.85 14.35 38.85
N PRO A 706 -3.29 15.53 39.34
CA PRO A 706 -4.72 15.88 39.38
C PRO A 706 -5.34 16.20 37.99
N ARG A 707 -4.52 16.51 36.98
CA ARG A 707 -4.97 16.89 35.66
C ARG A 707 -4.94 15.70 34.70
N THR A 708 -5.87 15.66 33.76
CA THR A 708 -5.84 14.67 32.68
C THR A 708 -4.63 14.94 31.78
N PRO A 709 -3.69 13.99 31.63
CA PRO A 709 -2.61 14.15 30.66
C PRO A 709 -3.16 14.25 29.24
N TYR A 710 -2.43 14.90 28.35
CA TYR A 710 -2.79 15.14 26.95
C TYR A 710 -3.15 13.89 26.14
#